data_14d40fa795aad5367e35469b0bb755aa
#
_entry.id   14d40fa795aad5367e35469b0bb755aa
#
_cell.length_a   1.000
_cell.length_b   1.000
_cell.length_c   1.000
_cell.angle_alpha   90.00
_cell.angle_beta   90.00
_cell.angle_gamma   90.00
#
_symmetry.space_group_name_H-M   'P 1'
#
loop_
_entity.id
_entity.type
_entity.pdbx_description
1 polymer ?
#
loop_
_entity_poly.entity_id
_entity_poly.type
_entity_poly.pdbx_seq_one_letter_code
_entity_poly.pdbx_strand_id
1 'polypeptide(L)'
;MEELKGVETANSTEIYTIDSVLIGKYFIENRTAVSLDKVSPFIINALIATEDKRFLEHSGIDIQSWFRVGYGVLAGEGLGGGSTLSQQLAKNLYPRKKYWIPGSGLIISKLRENFISVRLERVYTKQELLSLYLNTVPFGGDVFGINVASRQYFNKKPKDLSVDQAATLVGMLKGTTLYNPVRNPENAQKRRNVVLMQMVKNGHLTAEEYEQLSKKPVGAKRYNVDSNNEGMGTYFREYLRTDVMPKLLEKYRKEDDEKYNLYTDGLKIYTTLHSTMQQYAEEAVQKHMQELQKQFDQHWKNYKKDKPWGDDKWILEWVKRSTRWEAYEEAGLSEADALAEFEKPVKMTVFNWKKGGSEVDTTLTPLDSVRYYFCLLNCGFMALDHRNGYVRAWVGGTNFKHFKVDHIKTSRQVGSTFKPIVYAAALQDSIRPCTYFPNEIKKIVDWEPHNADESYGGYYSMAGALTRSVNVVAAQLIEKVGIQKTIDLATKMGITSKLPREYGISLGAADISLYEMMKVYGTIANQGVRPEPVTVLRVLDRDGEVIYDYKDELVANPDIGPTVQALTVNQAATMTKMLQNVVDYGTGARLRSGFGIRGDFAGKTGTTQNQADGWFICFNPQLVTGAWVGAESPAVRFRSMSLGQGSAMALPIVAWFWHKMANDKKLGRLLTEKFPTPKPEVLASVSCYSWISIQPDSFNNLINTQDSLMRDSVIAMYTSTKKADKAPPGGEGGGDPKEEEKKDKDEEKKPGLFKRIFGFKPEDEKDKDKDKKKPEKNEEKKQQ
;
A
#
# COMPACT_ATOMS: atom_id res chain seq x y z
N MET A 1 43.04 -11.11 12.54
CA MET A 1 43.74 -10.11 11.69
C MET A 1 43.10 -10.03 10.31
N GLU A 2 42.61 -11.13 9.76
CA GLU A 2 41.87 -11.16 8.50
C GLU A 2 40.54 -10.42 8.56
N GLU A 3 39.76 -10.53 9.64
CA GLU A 3 38.52 -9.79 9.85
C GLU A 3 38.65 -8.24 9.80
N LEU A 4 39.85 -7.71 10.08
CA LEU A 4 40.11 -6.27 10.02
C LEU A 4 40.58 -5.79 8.64
N LYS A 5 41.05 -6.69 7.78
CA LYS A 5 41.47 -6.41 6.41
C LYS A 5 40.28 -6.33 5.44
N GLY A 6 39.12 -6.85 5.82
CA GLY A 6 37.92 -6.90 5.02
C GLY A 6 36.77 -6.08 5.59
N VAL A 7 37.02 -4.90 6.19
CA VAL A 7 35.92 -3.96 6.52
C VAL A 7 35.38 -3.38 5.20
N GLU A 8 34.67 -4.24 4.47
CA GLU A 8 33.92 -3.83 3.30
C GLU A 8 32.75 -2.97 3.77
N THR A 9 32.62 -1.82 3.15
CA THR A 9 31.43 -0.99 3.33
C THR A 9 30.21 -1.81 2.91
N ALA A 10 29.26 -2.01 3.81
CA ALA A 10 28.02 -2.73 3.56
C ALA A 10 27.36 -2.20 2.27
N ASN A 11 27.27 -3.05 1.26
CA ASN A 11 26.64 -2.72 0.00
C ASN A 11 25.12 -2.91 0.12
N SER A 12 24.35 -1.91 -0.27
CA SER A 12 22.89 -1.99 -0.26
C SER A 12 22.37 -3.02 -1.26
N THR A 13 21.41 -3.84 -0.87
CA THR A 13 20.69 -4.74 -1.78
C THR A 13 19.76 -3.94 -2.68
N GLU A 14 19.77 -4.22 -3.97
CA GLU A 14 18.98 -3.54 -5.01
C GLU A 14 17.80 -4.40 -5.43
N ILE A 15 16.64 -3.75 -5.65
CA ILE A 15 15.40 -4.43 -6.02
C ILE A 15 14.96 -3.94 -7.39
N TYR A 16 14.82 -4.87 -8.33
CA TYR A 16 14.45 -4.60 -9.71
C TYR A 16 13.11 -5.22 -10.08
N THR A 17 12.37 -4.56 -10.96
CA THR A 17 11.20 -5.11 -11.62
C THR A 17 11.59 -6.12 -12.69
N ILE A 18 10.60 -6.87 -13.26
CA ILE A 18 10.84 -7.81 -14.35
C ILE A 18 11.38 -7.13 -15.61
N ASP A 19 11.06 -5.86 -15.81
CA ASP A 19 11.57 -5.00 -16.90
C ASP A 19 12.81 -4.19 -16.49
N SER A 20 13.53 -4.66 -15.45
CA SER A 20 14.84 -4.18 -15.00
C SER A 20 14.87 -2.71 -14.52
N VAL A 21 13.76 -2.19 -14.04
CA VAL A 21 13.70 -0.87 -13.40
C VAL A 21 14.01 -1.01 -11.91
N LEU A 22 14.98 -0.24 -11.41
CA LEU A 22 15.30 -0.18 -9.98
C LEU A 22 14.16 0.51 -9.22
N ILE A 23 13.54 -0.20 -8.27
CA ILE A 23 12.42 0.32 -7.48
C ILE A 23 12.76 0.63 -6.02
N GLY A 24 13.90 0.18 -5.55
CA GLY A 24 14.35 0.47 -4.18
C GLY A 24 15.60 -0.28 -3.78
N LYS A 25 16.05 -0.01 -2.55
CA LYS A 25 17.24 -0.63 -1.97
C LYS A 25 16.96 -1.00 -0.50
N TYR A 26 17.52 -2.13 -0.06
CA TYR A 26 17.57 -2.45 1.37
C TYR A 26 18.97 -2.16 1.91
N PHE A 27 19.02 -1.51 3.06
CA PHE A 27 20.24 -1.17 3.77
C PHE A 27 19.94 -1.10 5.27
N ILE A 28 20.88 -1.52 6.10
CA ILE A 28 20.77 -1.34 7.57
C ILE A 28 20.87 0.14 7.90
N GLU A 29 21.76 0.80 7.17
CA GLU A 29 22.09 2.20 7.32
C GLU A 29 22.19 2.79 5.91
N ASN A 30 21.56 3.92 5.66
CA ASN A 30 21.64 4.58 4.35
C ASN A 30 23.08 5.07 4.14
N ARG A 31 23.98 4.16 3.71
CA ARG A 31 25.40 4.42 3.47
C ARG A 31 25.68 4.31 1.98
N THR A 32 25.91 5.43 1.32
CA THR A 32 26.56 5.42 0.02
C THR A 32 27.98 5.85 0.24
N ALA A 33 28.92 4.92 0.22
CA ALA A 33 30.34 5.20 0.42
C ALA A 33 30.85 6.22 -0.60
N VAL A 34 31.66 7.13 -0.14
CA VAL A 34 32.32 8.15 -0.95
C VAL A 34 33.81 8.16 -0.68
N SER A 35 34.62 8.20 -1.74
CA SER A 35 36.08 8.34 -1.62
C SER A 35 36.46 9.76 -1.19
N LEU A 36 37.57 9.94 -0.48
CA LEU A 36 37.99 11.24 0.08
C LEU A 36 38.16 12.33 -0.96
N ASP A 37 38.57 12.01 -2.19
CA ASP A 37 38.69 12.98 -3.30
C ASP A 37 37.34 13.61 -3.70
N LYS A 38 36.24 12.96 -3.35
CA LYS A 38 34.86 13.44 -3.53
C LYS A 38 34.26 14.08 -2.29
N VAL A 39 35.06 14.33 -1.23
CA VAL A 39 34.64 15.03 -0.01
C VAL A 39 35.29 16.42 0.00
N SER A 40 34.53 17.42 0.48
CA SER A 40 35.04 18.78 0.63
C SER A 40 36.19 18.82 1.66
N PRO A 41 37.32 19.47 1.34
CA PRO A 41 38.41 19.68 2.29
C PRO A 41 37.96 20.36 3.59
N PHE A 42 36.92 21.18 3.54
CA PHE A 42 36.33 21.83 4.71
C PHE A 42 35.77 20.84 5.74
N ILE A 43 35.21 19.68 5.31
CA ILE A 43 34.76 18.62 6.22
C ILE A 43 35.96 18.02 6.96
N ILE A 44 37.03 17.69 6.24
CA ILE A 44 38.24 17.07 6.80
C ILE A 44 38.87 18.01 7.81
N ASN A 45 39.05 19.27 7.43
CA ASN A 45 39.63 20.31 8.29
C ASN A 45 38.78 20.57 9.55
N ALA A 46 37.47 20.71 9.40
CA ALA A 46 36.52 20.88 10.50
C ALA A 46 36.55 19.70 11.46
N LEU A 47 36.59 18.47 10.93
CA LEU A 47 36.61 17.23 11.70
C LEU A 47 37.89 17.11 12.52
N ILE A 48 39.04 17.23 11.88
CA ILE A 48 40.36 17.16 12.55
C ILE A 48 40.49 18.28 13.59
N ALA A 49 40.18 19.53 13.24
CA ALA A 49 40.27 20.64 14.15
C ALA A 49 39.37 20.52 15.39
N THR A 50 38.23 19.81 15.28
CA THR A 50 37.25 19.75 16.35
C THR A 50 37.32 18.47 17.17
N GLU A 51 37.49 17.34 16.54
CA GLU A 51 37.41 16.01 17.19
C GLU A 51 38.79 15.45 17.57
N ASP A 52 39.82 15.71 16.74
CA ASP A 52 41.14 15.10 16.94
C ASP A 52 42.25 15.87 16.24
N LYS A 53 42.66 17.01 16.80
CA LYS A 53 43.64 17.93 16.17
C LYS A 53 45.01 17.31 15.89
N ARG A 54 45.37 16.23 16.58
CA ARG A 54 46.64 15.49 16.41
C ARG A 54 46.43 14.12 15.73
N PHE A 55 45.36 13.98 15.02
CA PHE A 55 45.01 12.74 14.32
C PHE A 55 46.18 12.19 13.48
N LEU A 56 46.92 13.07 12.82
CA LEU A 56 48.04 12.68 11.96
C LEU A 56 49.32 12.30 12.73
N GLU A 57 49.40 12.60 14.08
CA GLU A 57 50.61 12.42 14.89
C GLU A 57 50.60 11.18 15.76
N HIS A 58 49.45 10.68 16.17
CA HIS A 58 49.31 9.49 17.05
C HIS A 58 48.95 8.23 16.33
N SER A 59 49.12 7.05 16.98
CA SER A 59 48.78 5.72 16.44
C SER A 59 47.58 5.09 17.17
N GLY A 60 46.42 5.76 17.11
CA GLY A 60 45.12 5.31 17.64
C GLY A 60 44.78 5.84 19.02
N ILE A 61 45.75 6.13 19.87
CA ILE A 61 45.56 6.72 21.21
C ILE A 61 46.41 7.98 21.32
N ASP A 62 45.77 9.08 21.73
CA ASP A 62 46.45 10.32 22.02
C ASP A 62 46.78 10.46 23.52
N ILE A 63 48.00 10.03 23.91
CA ILE A 63 48.48 10.04 25.29
C ILE A 63 48.46 11.42 25.92
N GLN A 64 48.82 12.48 25.18
CA GLN A 64 48.81 13.88 25.72
C GLN A 64 47.37 14.35 25.99
N SER A 65 46.39 13.98 25.18
CA SER A 65 44.97 14.26 25.46
C SER A 65 44.47 13.50 26.70
N TRP A 66 44.95 12.30 26.95
CA TRP A 66 44.63 11.55 28.16
C TRP A 66 45.16 12.24 29.43
N PHE A 67 46.40 12.73 29.41
CA PHE A 67 46.97 13.48 30.52
C PHE A 67 46.20 14.79 30.77
N ARG A 68 45.83 15.50 29.72
CA ARG A 68 45.04 16.75 29.82
C ARG A 68 43.67 16.49 30.45
N VAL A 69 42.94 15.45 30.03
CA VAL A 69 41.65 15.09 30.59
C VAL A 69 41.79 14.63 32.04
N GLY A 70 42.83 13.82 32.36
CA GLY A 70 43.12 13.40 33.73
C GLY A 70 43.39 14.59 34.67
N TYR A 71 44.19 15.55 34.24
CA TYR A 71 44.44 16.80 34.98
C TYR A 71 43.15 17.63 35.16
N GLY A 72 42.34 17.76 34.12
CA GLY A 72 41.07 18.48 34.19
C GLY A 72 40.07 17.89 35.17
N VAL A 73 39.99 16.56 35.22
CA VAL A 73 39.14 15.85 36.20
C VAL A 73 39.64 16.12 37.63
N LEU A 74 40.96 16.10 37.86
CA LEU A 74 41.55 16.40 39.18
C LEU A 74 41.40 17.85 39.57
N ALA A 75 41.39 18.77 38.58
CA ALA A 75 41.24 20.23 38.82
C ALA A 75 39.76 20.68 38.89
N GLY A 76 38.78 19.76 38.74
CA GLY A 76 37.32 20.07 38.72
C GLY A 76 36.89 20.84 37.47
N GLU A 77 37.74 20.93 36.44
CA GLU A 77 37.47 21.59 35.18
C GLU A 77 37.09 20.53 34.11
N GLY A 78 35.92 20.64 33.51
CA GLY A 78 35.46 19.77 32.43
C GLY A 78 36.23 20.00 31.12
N LEU A 79 37.52 19.67 31.09
CA LEU A 79 38.37 19.80 29.92
C LEU A 79 38.12 18.73 28.85
N GLY A 80 37.11 18.91 28.05
CA GLY A 80 36.86 18.34 26.72
C GLY A 80 37.09 16.82 26.48
N GLY A 81 36.55 16.28 25.38
CA GLY A 81 36.67 14.86 25.03
C GLY A 81 38.11 14.39 24.75
N GLY A 82 38.52 13.25 25.32
CA GLY A 82 39.81 12.62 25.11
C GLY A 82 39.80 11.43 24.17
N SER A 83 38.74 11.23 23.39
CA SER A 83 38.65 10.09 22.44
C SER A 83 39.11 10.54 21.05
N THR A 84 40.01 9.73 20.43
CA THR A 84 40.51 9.95 19.07
C THR A 84 39.48 9.55 18.02
N LEU A 85 39.64 10.00 16.77
CA LEU A 85 38.84 9.57 15.62
C LEU A 85 38.89 8.05 15.41
N SER A 86 40.06 7.43 15.61
CA SER A 86 40.23 6.00 15.50
C SER A 86 39.46 5.23 16.58
N GLN A 87 39.35 5.77 17.81
CA GLN A 87 38.52 5.18 18.89
C GLN A 87 37.02 5.36 18.61
N GLN A 88 36.62 6.52 18.06
CA GLN A 88 35.24 6.72 17.62
C GLN A 88 34.88 5.79 16.46
N LEU A 89 35.79 5.58 15.50
CA LEU A 89 35.62 4.60 14.41
C LEU A 89 35.48 3.17 14.97
N ALA A 90 36.37 2.78 15.89
CA ALA A 90 36.30 1.47 16.55
C ALA A 90 34.94 1.25 17.24
N LYS A 91 34.36 2.26 17.89
CA LYS A 91 33.03 2.22 18.50
C LYS A 91 31.92 2.08 17.44
N ASN A 92 32.04 2.76 16.30
CA ASN A 92 31.04 2.74 15.22
C ASN A 92 31.03 1.39 14.48
N LEU A 93 32.23 0.81 14.24
CA LEU A 93 32.35 -0.50 13.58
C LEU A 93 31.98 -1.67 14.50
N TYR A 94 32.28 -1.55 15.80
CA TYR A 94 32.04 -2.59 16.79
C TYR A 94 31.23 -2.06 17.98
N PRO A 95 29.89 -2.01 17.86
CA PRO A 95 29.01 -1.48 18.90
C PRO A 95 29.21 -2.10 20.26
N ARG A 96 28.95 -1.32 21.31
CA ARG A 96 29.10 -1.75 22.70
C ARG A 96 28.12 -2.87 23.01
N LYS A 97 28.62 -3.96 23.62
CA LYS A 97 27.79 -5.05 24.13
C LYS A 97 27.29 -4.72 25.55
N LYS A 98 26.10 -5.19 25.92
CA LYS A 98 25.64 -5.17 27.32
C LYS A 98 26.42 -6.24 28.10
N TYR A 99 27.05 -5.85 29.21
CA TYR A 99 27.75 -6.76 30.11
C TYR A 99 26.93 -6.98 31.36
N TRP A 100 27.03 -8.18 31.93
CA TRP A 100 26.24 -8.62 33.08
C TRP A 100 26.56 -7.89 34.39
N ILE A 101 27.79 -7.35 34.56
CA ILE A 101 28.20 -6.66 35.80
C ILE A 101 27.84 -5.16 35.67
N PRO A 102 26.94 -4.62 36.52
CA PRO A 102 26.59 -3.21 36.51
C PRO A 102 27.85 -2.32 36.74
N GLY A 103 28.01 -1.27 35.90
CA GLY A 103 29.15 -0.32 36.00
C GLY A 103 30.44 -0.71 35.29
N SER A 104 30.72 -2.03 35.07
CA SER A 104 31.92 -2.49 34.36
C SER A 104 31.87 -2.30 32.84
N GLY A 105 30.70 -2.27 32.26
CA GLY A 105 30.50 -2.27 30.81
C GLY A 105 31.13 -1.06 30.09
N LEU A 106 31.20 0.11 30.74
CA LEU A 106 31.82 1.29 30.16
C LEU A 106 33.37 1.15 30.10
N ILE A 107 33.99 0.63 31.15
CA ILE A 107 35.43 0.45 31.24
C ILE A 107 35.89 -0.61 30.24
N ILE A 108 35.22 -1.78 30.20
CA ILE A 108 35.53 -2.87 29.28
C ILE A 108 35.37 -2.39 27.82
N SER A 109 34.29 -1.66 27.53
CA SER A 109 34.05 -1.11 26.18
C SER A 109 35.15 -0.12 25.78
N LYS A 110 35.60 0.73 26.69
CA LYS A 110 36.70 1.68 26.43
C LYS A 110 38.04 1.01 26.20
N LEU A 111 38.36 -0.03 26.99
CA LEU A 111 39.57 -0.82 26.76
C LEU A 111 39.52 -1.54 25.39
N ARG A 112 38.37 -2.08 25.04
CA ARG A 112 38.15 -2.69 23.71
C ARG A 112 38.29 -1.67 22.57
N GLU A 113 37.70 -0.48 22.70
CA GLU A 113 37.81 0.61 21.72
C GLU A 113 39.28 1.01 21.52
N ASN A 114 40.07 1.14 22.62
CA ASN A 114 41.50 1.45 22.57
C ASN A 114 42.30 0.36 21.84
N PHE A 115 42.03 -0.90 22.14
CA PHE A 115 42.74 -1.99 21.50
C PHE A 115 42.43 -2.11 20.00
N ILE A 116 41.16 -1.92 19.61
CA ILE A 116 40.75 -1.93 18.21
C ILE A 116 41.33 -0.71 17.46
N SER A 117 41.34 0.49 18.08
CA SER A 117 41.88 1.69 17.43
C SER A 117 43.37 1.57 17.09
N VAL A 118 44.19 1.00 17.98
CA VAL A 118 45.59 0.75 17.71
C VAL A 118 45.79 -0.28 16.59
N ARG A 119 44.93 -1.31 16.54
CA ARG A 119 44.95 -2.29 15.43
C ARG A 119 44.55 -1.70 14.11
N LEU A 120 43.51 -0.87 14.08
CA LEU A 120 43.07 -0.15 12.86
C LEU A 120 44.20 0.71 12.30
N GLU A 121 44.90 1.46 13.14
CA GLU A 121 46.03 2.33 12.75
C GLU A 121 47.24 1.56 12.23
N ARG A 122 47.34 0.24 12.53
CA ARG A 122 48.40 -0.63 11.98
C ARG A 122 48.05 -1.22 10.63
N VAL A 123 46.75 -1.28 10.31
CA VAL A 123 46.23 -1.93 9.09
C VAL A 123 45.93 -0.89 8.00
N TYR A 124 45.40 0.28 8.40
CA TYR A 124 44.91 1.32 7.50
C TYR A 124 45.76 2.58 7.61
N THR A 125 45.95 3.25 6.51
CA THR A 125 46.53 4.61 6.44
C THR A 125 45.59 5.63 7.08
N LYS A 126 46.11 6.80 7.48
CA LYS A 126 45.28 7.91 7.99
C LYS A 126 44.17 8.35 7.03
N GLN A 127 44.42 8.32 5.74
CA GLN A 127 43.43 8.66 4.73
C GLN A 127 42.32 7.60 4.64
N GLU A 128 42.66 6.32 4.71
CA GLU A 128 41.67 5.24 4.74
C GLU A 128 40.83 5.28 6.01
N LEU A 129 41.44 5.57 7.18
CA LEU A 129 40.72 5.73 8.45
C LEU A 129 39.73 6.90 8.41
N LEU A 130 40.12 8.05 7.82
CA LEU A 130 39.21 9.18 7.60
C LEU A 130 38.08 8.80 6.64
N SER A 131 38.37 8.08 5.57
CA SER A 131 37.36 7.59 4.64
C SER A 131 36.36 6.66 5.34
N LEU A 132 36.86 5.68 6.09
CA LEU A 132 36.01 4.75 6.86
C LEU A 132 35.16 5.50 7.88
N TYR A 133 35.75 6.47 8.60
CA TYR A 133 35.04 7.28 9.59
C TYR A 133 33.90 8.08 8.94
N LEU A 134 34.18 8.84 7.89
CA LEU A 134 33.19 9.67 7.19
C LEU A 134 32.08 8.88 6.52
N ASN A 135 32.36 7.62 6.17
CA ASN A 135 31.36 6.72 5.60
C ASN A 135 30.54 5.95 6.64
N THR A 136 30.96 5.91 7.91
CA THR A 136 30.30 5.12 8.96
C THR A 136 29.65 5.92 10.07
N VAL A 137 30.06 7.20 10.27
CA VAL A 137 29.58 8.01 11.40
C VAL A 137 28.10 8.37 11.27
N PRO A 138 27.29 8.26 12.37
CA PRO A 138 25.87 8.61 12.35
C PRO A 138 25.67 10.14 12.39
N PHE A 139 24.68 10.61 11.58
CA PHE A 139 24.23 12.01 11.54
C PHE A 139 22.76 12.17 12.00
N GLY A 140 22.23 11.20 12.73
CA GLY A 140 20.90 11.23 13.36
C GLY A 140 19.80 10.48 12.59
N GLY A 141 18.95 9.75 13.32
CA GLY A 141 18.00 8.82 12.73
C GLY A 141 18.72 7.76 11.90
N ASP A 142 18.20 7.47 10.71
CA ASP A 142 18.76 6.48 9.79
C ASP A 142 19.82 7.07 8.83
N VAL A 143 20.45 8.22 9.19
CA VAL A 143 21.42 8.92 8.37
C VAL A 143 22.83 8.55 8.79
N PHE A 144 23.52 7.81 7.95
CA PHE A 144 24.91 7.37 8.19
C PHE A 144 25.80 7.79 7.01
N GLY A 145 26.98 8.26 7.34
CA GLY A 145 27.98 8.72 6.38
C GLY A 145 27.71 10.10 5.79
N ILE A 146 28.80 10.73 5.37
CA ILE A 146 28.82 12.14 4.91
C ILE A 146 28.04 12.34 3.60
N ASN A 147 27.99 11.33 2.71
CA ASN A 147 27.29 11.47 1.44
C ASN A 147 25.77 11.59 1.63
N VAL A 148 25.20 10.79 2.51
CA VAL A 148 23.77 10.84 2.81
C VAL A 148 23.45 12.11 3.60
N ALA A 149 24.26 12.43 4.62
CA ALA A 149 24.06 13.62 5.42
C ALA A 149 24.09 14.93 4.60
N SER A 150 25.04 15.07 3.68
CA SER A 150 25.16 16.24 2.82
C SER A 150 23.93 16.43 1.91
N ARG A 151 23.42 15.34 1.35
CA ARG A 151 22.22 15.34 0.52
C ARG A 151 20.96 15.61 1.35
N GLN A 152 20.81 14.92 2.48
CA GLN A 152 19.62 15.03 3.31
C GLN A 152 19.43 16.39 3.98
N TYR A 153 20.52 17.02 4.43
CA TYR A 153 20.43 18.30 5.13
C TYR A 153 20.62 19.52 4.23
N PHE A 154 21.34 19.39 3.09
CA PHE A 154 21.69 20.52 2.23
C PHE A 154 21.39 20.30 0.74
N ASN A 155 20.93 19.12 0.32
CA ASN A 155 20.74 18.74 -1.08
C ASN A 155 21.99 18.95 -1.95
N LYS A 156 23.16 18.63 -1.38
CA LYS A 156 24.46 18.80 -2.05
C LYS A 156 25.26 17.51 -2.03
N LYS A 157 26.19 17.37 -3.01
CA LYS A 157 27.22 16.34 -2.91
C LYS A 157 28.22 16.72 -1.81
N PRO A 158 28.91 15.75 -1.17
CA PRO A 158 29.90 16.05 -0.13
C PRO A 158 30.99 17.03 -0.57
N LYS A 159 31.39 17.00 -1.84
CA LYS A 159 32.41 17.89 -2.42
C LYS A 159 31.95 19.36 -2.50
N ASP A 160 30.65 19.60 -2.61
CA ASP A 160 30.05 20.92 -2.87
C ASP A 160 29.61 21.61 -1.58
N LEU A 161 29.91 21.03 -0.41
CA LEU A 161 29.59 21.65 0.88
C LEU A 161 30.46 22.88 1.13
N SER A 162 29.82 24.00 1.52
CA SER A 162 30.49 25.19 1.98
C SER A 162 31.04 25.01 3.40
N VAL A 163 31.92 25.94 3.84
CA VAL A 163 32.55 25.89 5.16
C VAL A 163 31.53 25.84 6.30
N ASP A 164 30.51 26.68 6.27
CA ASP A 164 29.44 26.73 7.27
C ASP A 164 28.59 25.43 7.29
N GLN A 165 28.31 24.82 6.11
CA GLN A 165 27.61 23.54 6.00
C GLN A 165 28.48 22.39 6.53
N ALA A 166 29.75 22.35 6.17
CA ALA A 166 30.72 21.40 6.69
C ALA A 166 30.83 21.47 8.23
N ALA A 167 30.98 22.65 8.77
CA ALA A 167 31.04 22.89 10.22
C ALA A 167 29.73 22.50 10.92
N THR A 168 28.57 22.66 10.26
CA THR A 168 27.27 22.21 10.80
C THR A 168 27.23 20.71 10.94
N LEU A 169 27.59 19.95 9.89
CA LEU A 169 27.60 18.48 9.93
C LEU A 169 28.58 17.94 10.95
N VAL A 170 29.81 18.50 11.01
CA VAL A 170 30.78 18.09 12.04
C VAL A 170 30.27 18.42 13.45
N GLY A 171 29.60 19.56 13.61
CA GLY A 171 28.98 19.94 14.87
C GLY A 171 27.94 18.95 15.37
N MET A 172 27.18 18.31 14.47
CA MET A 172 26.19 17.27 14.81
C MET A 172 26.80 16.03 15.46
N LEU A 173 28.03 15.68 15.15
CA LEU A 173 28.69 14.47 15.64
C LEU A 173 28.78 14.38 17.17
N LYS A 174 28.76 15.50 17.87
CA LYS A 174 28.73 15.55 19.33
C LYS A 174 27.39 15.10 19.92
N GLY A 175 26.29 15.23 19.16
CA GLY A 175 24.96 14.86 19.62
C GLY A 175 23.94 15.06 18.52
N THR A 176 23.68 14.03 17.77
CA THR A 176 22.90 14.04 16.52
C THR A 176 21.43 14.44 16.69
N THR A 177 20.87 14.29 17.90
CA THR A 177 19.52 14.77 18.24
C THR A 177 19.53 16.22 18.69
N LEU A 178 20.42 16.56 19.62
CA LEU A 178 20.50 17.89 20.23
C LEU A 178 20.94 18.97 19.23
N TYR A 179 21.85 18.63 18.32
CA TYR A 179 22.42 19.55 17.32
C TYR A 179 21.89 19.26 15.91
N ASN A 180 20.70 18.65 15.80
CA ASN A 180 20.08 18.43 14.51
C ASN A 180 19.68 19.78 13.86
N PRO A 181 20.20 20.11 12.66
CA PRO A 181 20.05 21.45 12.08
C PRO A 181 18.63 21.74 11.59
N VAL A 182 17.80 20.71 11.40
CA VAL A 182 16.40 20.86 11.00
C VAL A 182 15.46 20.91 12.21
N ARG A 183 15.73 20.07 13.24
CA ARG A 183 14.88 20.00 14.44
C ARG A 183 15.22 21.09 15.47
N ASN A 184 16.51 21.41 15.60
CA ASN A 184 17.04 22.32 16.61
C ASN A 184 18.03 23.33 15.98
N PRO A 185 17.60 24.23 15.06
CA PRO A 185 18.48 25.09 14.27
C PRO A 185 19.33 26.04 15.13
N GLU A 186 18.80 26.52 16.25
CA GLU A 186 19.55 27.41 17.17
C GLU A 186 20.71 26.66 17.86
N ASN A 187 20.45 25.44 18.38
CA ASN A 187 21.50 24.64 18.99
C ASN A 187 22.55 24.20 17.95
N ALA A 188 22.11 23.89 16.74
CA ALA A 188 22.98 23.58 15.63
C ALA A 188 23.84 24.76 15.24
N GLN A 189 23.32 26.00 15.22
CA GLN A 189 24.07 27.21 14.95
C GLN A 189 25.13 27.48 16.04
N LYS A 190 24.75 27.40 17.31
CA LYS A 190 25.68 27.54 18.43
C LYS A 190 26.83 26.52 18.32
N ARG A 191 26.51 25.25 18.04
CA ARG A 191 27.50 24.18 17.90
C ARG A 191 28.38 24.36 16.65
N ARG A 192 27.82 24.75 15.51
CA ARG A 192 28.53 25.10 14.28
C ARG A 192 29.58 26.19 14.57
N ASN A 193 29.19 27.24 15.30
CA ASN A 193 30.11 28.35 15.63
C ASN A 193 31.27 27.89 16.52
N VAL A 194 31.08 26.90 17.41
CA VAL A 194 32.17 26.24 18.12
C VAL A 194 33.14 25.54 17.16
N VAL A 195 32.61 24.82 16.14
CA VAL A 195 33.45 24.15 15.12
C VAL A 195 34.24 25.20 14.30
N LEU A 196 33.61 26.27 13.84
CA LEU A 196 34.24 27.35 13.10
C LEU A 196 35.37 28.00 13.94
N MET A 197 35.14 28.20 15.24
CA MET A 197 36.17 28.72 16.15
C MET A 197 37.36 27.75 16.30
N GLN A 198 37.09 26.43 16.31
CA GLN A 198 38.19 25.44 16.30
C GLN A 198 38.98 25.47 15.00
N MET A 199 38.31 25.70 13.86
CA MET A 199 39.01 25.89 12.58
C MET A 199 39.90 27.13 12.57
N VAL A 200 39.46 28.24 13.18
CA VAL A 200 40.31 29.45 13.35
C VAL A 200 41.55 29.13 14.22
N LYS A 201 41.34 28.49 15.38
CA LYS A 201 42.44 28.13 16.30
C LYS A 201 43.48 27.18 15.68
N ASN A 202 43.11 26.43 14.65
CA ASN A 202 43.99 25.50 13.93
C ASN A 202 44.45 26.05 12.56
N GLY A 203 44.23 27.34 12.28
CA GLY A 203 44.72 28.02 11.06
C GLY A 203 43.99 27.65 9.75
N HIS A 204 42.79 27.09 9.83
CA HIS A 204 41.97 26.73 8.67
C HIS A 204 40.98 27.82 8.27
N LEU A 205 40.79 28.85 9.10
CA LEU A 205 39.97 30.05 8.84
C LEU A 205 40.62 31.28 9.47
N THR A 206 40.31 32.44 8.90
CA THR A 206 40.66 33.74 9.53
C THR A 206 39.58 34.17 10.54
N ALA A 207 39.89 35.14 11.37
CA ALA A 207 38.94 35.74 12.32
C ALA A 207 37.81 36.47 11.58
N GLU A 208 38.12 37.13 10.46
CA GLU A 208 37.15 37.83 9.62
C GLU A 208 36.15 36.86 8.95
N GLU A 209 36.63 35.74 8.43
CA GLU A 209 35.77 34.66 7.87
C GLU A 209 34.87 34.10 8.95
N TYR A 210 35.34 33.85 10.15
CA TYR A 210 34.54 33.43 11.29
C TYR A 210 33.42 34.40 11.60
N GLU A 211 33.72 35.71 11.69
CA GLU A 211 32.72 36.75 11.95
C GLU A 211 31.60 36.78 10.91
N GLN A 212 31.94 36.56 9.65
CA GLN A 212 30.94 36.46 8.57
C GLN A 212 30.11 35.17 8.63
N LEU A 213 30.77 34.02 8.82
CA LEU A 213 30.13 32.71 8.79
C LEU A 213 29.28 32.44 10.04
N SER A 214 29.68 32.94 11.21
CA SER A 214 28.98 32.75 12.49
C SER A 214 27.58 33.38 12.51
N LYS A 215 27.38 34.46 11.75
CA LYS A 215 26.11 35.20 11.64
C LYS A 215 25.13 34.56 10.64
N LYS A 216 25.61 33.72 9.71
CA LYS A 216 24.73 33.04 8.72
C LYS A 216 23.76 32.14 9.42
N PRO A 217 22.48 32.06 8.95
CA PRO A 217 21.56 31.01 9.39
C PRO A 217 22.07 29.64 8.96
N VAL A 218 21.66 28.58 9.66
CA VAL A 218 22.09 27.19 9.34
C VAL A 218 21.66 26.76 7.95
N GLY A 219 20.47 27.20 7.50
CA GLY A 219 19.97 26.98 6.15
C GLY A 219 19.68 25.51 5.77
N ALA A 220 19.71 24.61 6.74
CA ALA A 220 19.40 23.20 6.50
C ALA A 220 17.89 22.98 6.37
N LYS A 221 17.52 22.09 5.43
CA LYS A 221 16.15 21.61 5.25
C LYS A 221 16.20 20.09 5.18
N ARG A 222 15.09 19.43 5.47
CA ARG A 222 14.99 17.98 5.26
C ARG A 222 14.71 17.70 3.78
N TYR A 223 15.67 17.15 3.08
CA TYR A 223 15.52 16.66 1.72
C TYR A 223 15.34 15.14 1.76
N ASN A 224 14.46 14.64 0.90
CA ASN A 224 14.27 13.20 0.78
C ASN A 224 15.47 12.60 0.05
N VAL A 225 16.21 11.78 0.76
CA VAL A 225 17.22 10.90 0.18
C VAL A 225 16.69 9.49 0.34
N ASP A 226 16.62 8.75 -0.77
CA ASP A 226 16.05 7.41 -0.91
C ASP A 226 15.67 6.72 0.42
N SER A 227 14.43 6.90 0.85
CA SER A 227 13.91 6.21 2.02
C SER A 227 13.14 4.98 1.57
N ASN A 228 13.18 3.89 2.35
CA ASN A 228 12.34 2.70 2.09
C ASN A 228 10.83 3.03 2.11
N ASN A 229 10.46 4.22 2.59
CA ASN A 229 9.08 4.69 2.67
C ASN A 229 8.58 5.42 1.41
N GLU A 230 9.43 5.65 0.42
CA GLU A 230 9.13 6.40 -0.79
C GLU A 230 9.54 5.62 -2.05
N GLY A 231 9.05 6.05 -3.20
CA GLY A 231 9.29 5.38 -4.48
C GLY A 231 8.22 4.35 -4.82
N MET A 232 8.44 3.64 -5.92
CA MET A 232 7.50 2.65 -6.47
C MET A 232 7.44 1.38 -5.61
N GLY A 233 6.23 0.82 -5.44
CA GLY A 233 6.03 -0.49 -4.83
C GLY A 233 6.43 -0.59 -3.35
N THR A 234 6.24 0.47 -2.56
CA THR A 234 6.68 0.52 -1.15
C THR A 234 6.14 -0.63 -0.31
N TYR A 235 4.83 -0.96 -0.42
CA TYR A 235 4.23 -2.10 0.29
C TYR A 235 4.78 -3.44 -0.21
N PHE A 236 4.99 -3.59 -1.50
CA PHE A 236 5.58 -4.80 -2.09
C PHE A 236 7.02 -5.00 -1.60
N ARG A 237 7.83 -3.94 -1.59
CA ARG A 237 9.20 -3.99 -1.05
C ARG A 237 9.20 -4.39 0.43
N GLU A 238 8.26 -3.85 1.21
CA GLU A 238 8.13 -4.21 2.62
C GLU A 238 7.73 -5.69 2.78
N TYR A 239 6.77 -6.18 2.01
CA TYR A 239 6.40 -7.59 1.97
C TYR A 239 7.57 -8.50 1.59
N LEU A 240 8.37 -8.12 0.58
CA LEU A 240 9.60 -8.84 0.27
C LEU A 240 10.56 -8.89 1.46
N ARG A 241 10.76 -7.74 2.13
CA ARG A 241 11.68 -7.59 3.25
C ARG A 241 11.31 -8.43 4.46
N THR A 242 10.01 -8.47 4.81
CA THR A 242 9.53 -9.10 6.06
C THR A 242 9.13 -10.55 5.89
N ASP A 243 8.57 -10.93 4.76
CA ASP A 243 7.93 -12.23 4.59
C ASP A 243 8.64 -13.15 3.59
N VAL A 244 9.16 -12.59 2.48
CA VAL A 244 9.68 -13.41 1.37
C VAL A 244 11.17 -13.67 1.53
N MET A 245 11.98 -12.60 1.60
CA MET A 245 13.44 -12.72 1.57
C MET A 245 14.02 -13.46 2.78
N PRO A 246 13.52 -13.28 4.03
CA PRO A 246 14.02 -14.06 5.16
C PRO A 246 13.86 -15.57 4.95
N LYS A 247 12.71 -16.00 4.45
CA LYS A 247 12.41 -17.43 4.19
C LYS A 247 13.21 -17.98 3.01
N LEU A 248 13.43 -17.14 1.99
CA LEU A 248 14.18 -17.54 0.80
C LEU A 248 15.67 -17.69 1.17
N LEU A 249 16.28 -16.67 1.77
CA LEU A 249 17.70 -16.66 2.10
C LEU A 249 18.07 -17.66 3.21
N GLU A 250 17.11 -18.13 4.01
CA GLU A 250 17.37 -19.17 5.00
C GLU A 250 17.81 -20.50 4.37
N LYS A 251 17.43 -20.74 3.10
CA LYS A 251 17.74 -21.98 2.35
C LYS A 251 19.14 -21.99 1.74
N TYR A 252 19.78 -20.83 1.58
CA TYR A 252 21.02 -20.65 0.85
C TYR A 252 22.16 -20.21 1.76
N ARG A 253 23.40 -20.62 1.43
CA ARG A 253 24.61 -20.30 2.17
C ARG A 253 25.69 -19.77 1.23
N LYS A 254 26.58 -18.95 1.76
CA LYS A 254 27.83 -18.56 1.10
C LYS A 254 28.81 -19.72 1.07
N GLU A 255 29.91 -19.57 0.34
CA GLU A 255 30.95 -20.59 0.26
C GLU A 255 31.58 -20.96 1.64
N ASP A 256 31.62 -20.00 2.58
CA ASP A 256 32.11 -20.16 3.96
C ASP A 256 31.02 -20.65 4.94
N ASP A 257 29.89 -21.16 4.45
CA ASP A 257 28.71 -21.61 5.21
C ASP A 257 27.97 -20.51 6.01
N GLU A 258 28.32 -19.22 5.79
CA GLU A 258 27.59 -18.10 6.40
C GLU A 258 26.22 -17.86 5.72
N LYS A 259 25.30 -17.25 6.48
CA LYS A 259 23.99 -16.84 5.96
C LYS A 259 24.13 -15.55 5.16
N TYR A 260 23.43 -15.48 4.05
CA TYR A 260 23.28 -14.22 3.32
C TYR A 260 22.53 -13.19 4.16
N ASN A 261 23.02 -11.95 4.15
CA ASN A 261 22.42 -10.81 4.83
C ASN A 261 21.78 -9.86 3.82
N LEU A 262 20.46 -9.73 3.90
CA LEU A 262 19.66 -8.88 2.99
C LEU A 262 20.13 -7.41 2.94
N TYR A 263 20.83 -6.93 3.96
CA TYR A 263 21.13 -5.51 4.11
C TYR A 263 22.59 -5.14 3.83
N THR A 264 23.49 -6.11 3.87
CA THR A 264 24.95 -5.85 3.83
C THR A 264 25.66 -6.50 2.66
N ASP A 265 25.10 -7.53 2.05
CA ASP A 265 25.77 -8.34 1.07
C ASP A 265 25.61 -7.86 -0.38
N GLY A 266 24.91 -6.74 -0.59
CA GLY A 266 24.79 -6.11 -1.92
C GLY A 266 24.06 -6.95 -2.95
N LEU A 267 23.02 -7.67 -2.51
CA LEU A 267 22.24 -8.56 -3.37
C LEU A 267 21.51 -7.78 -4.47
N LYS A 268 21.25 -8.43 -5.60
CA LYS A 268 20.38 -7.93 -6.66
C LYS A 268 19.15 -8.82 -6.77
N ILE A 269 17.97 -8.29 -6.42
CA ILE A 269 16.70 -9.00 -6.38
C ILE A 269 15.87 -8.62 -7.60
N TYR A 270 15.65 -9.56 -8.50
CA TYR A 270 14.77 -9.40 -9.66
C TYR A 270 13.38 -9.96 -9.30
N THR A 271 12.36 -9.11 -9.38
CA THR A 271 11.00 -9.44 -8.98
C THR A 271 10.10 -9.67 -10.20
N THR A 272 8.88 -10.13 -9.95
CA THR A 272 7.83 -10.30 -10.99
C THR A 272 7.06 -9.00 -11.27
N LEU A 273 7.24 -7.97 -10.43
CA LEU A 273 6.57 -6.68 -10.58
C LEU A 273 6.91 -6.04 -11.93
N HIS A 274 5.92 -5.46 -12.61
CA HIS A 274 6.13 -4.74 -13.85
C HIS A 274 6.03 -3.23 -13.60
N SER A 275 7.08 -2.47 -13.88
CA SER A 275 7.20 -1.07 -13.52
C SER A 275 6.00 -0.22 -13.97
N THR A 276 5.62 -0.32 -15.24
CA THR A 276 4.50 0.44 -15.82
C THR A 276 3.15 0.02 -15.22
N MET A 277 2.92 -1.29 -15.00
CA MET A 277 1.67 -1.75 -14.38
C MET A 277 1.58 -1.29 -12.92
N GLN A 278 2.68 -1.31 -12.18
CA GLN A 278 2.75 -0.80 -10.82
C GLN A 278 2.46 0.70 -10.78
N GLN A 279 3.06 1.48 -11.65
CA GLN A 279 2.80 2.91 -11.77
C GLN A 279 1.32 3.18 -12.05
N TYR A 280 0.71 2.47 -13.00
CA TYR A 280 -0.70 2.63 -13.34
C TYR A 280 -1.62 2.25 -12.18
N ALA A 281 -1.25 1.25 -11.39
CA ALA A 281 -1.98 0.85 -10.19
C ALA A 281 -1.92 1.94 -9.10
N GLU A 282 -0.74 2.48 -8.82
CA GLU A 282 -0.55 3.58 -7.84
C GLU A 282 -1.31 4.83 -8.26
N GLU A 283 -1.24 5.22 -9.54
CA GLU A 283 -1.98 6.36 -10.07
C GLU A 283 -3.51 6.15 -10.05
N ALA A 284 -3.99 4.93 -10.32
CA ALA A 284 -5.41 4.58 -10.24
C ALA A 284 -5.93 4.67 -8.80
N VAL A 285 -5.16 4.17 -7.85
CA VAL A 285 -5.43 4.30 -6.41
C VAL A 285 -5.48 5.75 -5.98
N GLN A 286 -4.46 6.54 -6.30
CA GLN A 286 -4.38 7.95 -5.93
C GLN A 286 -5.58 8.74 -6.48
N LYS A 287 -5.89 8.56 -7.76
CA LYS A 287 -7.00 9.25 -8.42
C LYS A 287 -8.34 8.94 -7.78
N HIS A 288 -8.62 7.65 -7.55
CA HIS A 288 -9.93 7.26 -7.02
C HIS A 288 -10.06 7.54 -5.53
N MET A 289 -9.05 7.23 -4.72
CA MET A 289 -9.13 7.40 -3.27
C MET A 289 -9.24 8.87 -2.86
N GLN A 290 -8.61 9.79 -3.58
CA GLN A 290 -8.77 11.23 -3.36
C GLN A 290 -10.22 11.66 -3.56
N GLU A 291 -10.85 11.22 -4.65
CA GLU A 291 -12.26 11.59 -4.94
C GLU A 291 -13.22 10.88 -3.98
N LEU A 292 -12.98 9.62 -3.66
CA LEU A 292 -13.79 8.86 -2.73
C LEU A 292 -13.77 9.44 -1.31
N GLN A 293 -12.59 9.86 -0.81
CA GLN A 293 -12.47 10.52 0.49
C GLN A 293 -13.23 11.85 0.50
N LYS A 294 -13.17 12.63 -0.57
CA LYS A 294 -13.95 13.86 -0.70
C LYS A 294 -15.46 13.59 -0.64
N GLN A 295 -15.92 12.52 -1.31
CA GLN A 295 -17.32 12.09 -1.24
C GLN A 295 -17.69 11.60 0.15
N PHE A 296 -16.79 10.89 0.85
CA PHE A 296 -16.97 10.44 2.23
C PHE A 296 -17.10 11.63 3.19
N ASP A 297 -16.20 12.59 3.11
CA ASP A 297 -16.24 13.81 3.93
C ASP A 297 -17.53 14.60 3.69
N GLN A 298 -17.98 14.69 2.43
CA GLN A 298 -19.21 15.37 2.08
C GLN A 298 -20.45 14.62 2.56
N HIS A 299 -20.45 13.30 2.47
CA HIS A 299 -21.53 12.44 2.97
C HIS A 299 -21.76 12.64 4.47
N TRP A 300 -20.66 12.62 5.26
CA TRP A 300 -20.76 12.77 6.71
C TRP A 300 -21.11 14.20 7.18
N LYS A 301 -20.91 15.23 6.37
CA LYS A 301 -21.41 16.57 6.67
C LYS A 301 -22.93 16.64 6.79
N ASN A 302 -23.65 15.72 6.16
CA ASN A 302 -25.11 15.66 6.22
C ASN A 302 -25.59 15.02 7.54
N TYR A 303 -24.72 14.36 8.31
CA TYR A 303 -25.02 13.69 9.58
C TYR A 303 -24.44 14.46 10.78
N LYS A 304 -24.86 15.74 10.95
CA LYS A 304 -24.28 16.68 11.92
C LYS A 304 -24.30 16.21 13.38
N LYS A 305 -25.21 15.30 13.75
CA LYS A 305 -25.36 14.78 15.11
C LYS A 305 -24.56 13.48 15.36
N ASP A 306 -24.11 12.83 14.31
CA ASP A 306 -23.47 11.53 14.37
C ASP A 306 -21.98 11.63 14.05
N LYS A 307 -21.20 10.77 14.69
CA LYS A 307 -19.76 10.66 14.44
C LYS A 307 -19.49 9.53 13.45
N PRO A 308 -18.56 9.69 12.47
CA PRO A 308 -18.20 8.60 11.57
C PRO A 308 -17.80 7.31 12.25
N TRP A 309 -17.15 7.40 13.41
CA TRP A 309 -16.69 6.28 14.23
C TRP A 309 -17.73 5.74 15.22
N GLY A 310 -18.90 6.37 15.34
CA GLY A 310 -19.96 5.99 16.27
C GLY A 310 -19.60 6.28 17.73
N ASP A 311 -19.07 5.30 18.44
CA ASP A 311 -18.70 5.38 19.86
C ASP A 311 -17.26 5.88 20.05
N ASP A 312 -17.06 6.86 20.95
CA ASP A 312 -15.75 7.43 21.27
C ASP A 312 -14.78 6.42 21.92
N LYS A 313 -15.26 5.29 22.41
CA LYS A 313 -14.38 4.21 22.90
C LYS A 313 -13.38 3.75 21.85
N TRP A 314 -13.75 3.72 20.57
CA TRP A 314 -12.85 3.35 19.47
C TRP A 314 -11.69 4.33 19.31
N ILE A 315 -12.00 5.64 19.44
CA ILE A 315 -10.96 6.68 19.41
C ILE A 315 -10.02 6.54 20.61
N LEU A 316 -10.57 6.29 21.81
CA LEU A 316 -9.77 6.12 23.02
C LEU A 316 -8.85 4.90 22.94
N GLU A 317 -9.31 3.78 22.38
CA GLU A 317 -8.45 2.60 22.13
C GLU A 317 -7.28 2.94 21.19
N TRP A 318 -7.51 3.75 20.16
CA TRP A 318 -6.46 4.19 19.25
C TRP A 318 -5.48 5.17 19.90
N VAL A 319 -5.99 6.08 20.74
CA VAL A 319 -5.16 6.97 21.57
C VAL A 319 -4.21 6.14 22.44
N LYS A 320 -4.74 5.12 23.13
CA LYS A 320 -3.96 4.23 24.03
C LYS A 320 -2.91 3.36 23.28
N ARG A 321 -3.05 3.15 21.99
CA ARG A 321 -2.06 2.42 21.16
C ARG A 321 -0.98 3.34 20.55
N SER A 322 -1.04 4.64 20.79
CA SER A 322 -0.08 5.58 20.23
C SER A 322 1.22 5.64 21.04
N THR A 323 2.35 5.83 20.35
CA THR A 323 3.67 6.01 20.99
C THR A 323 3.70 7.24 21.93
N ARG A 324 2.80 8.22 21.71
CA ARG A 324 2.64 9.36 22.60
C ARG A 324 2.02 8.94 23.94
N TRP A 325 1.05 8.03 23.89
CA TRP A 325 0.45 7.48 25.10
C TRP A 325 1.46 6.68 25.90
N GLU A 326 2.20 5.77 25.23
CA GLU A 326 3.29 5.01 25.86
C GLU A 326 4.30 5.94 26.57
N ALA A 327 4.69 7.04 25.92
CA ALA A 327 5.61 8.01 26.52
C ALA A 327 5.02 8.70 27.76
N TYR A 328 3.71 8.92 27.83
CA TYR A 328 3.07 9.50 29.00
C TYR A 328 2.93 8.48 30.15
N GLU A 329 2.65 7.22 29.83
CA GLU A 329 2.67 6.12 30.82
C GLU A 329 4.08 5.93 31.41
N GLU A 330 5.11 5.93 30.56
CA GLU A 330 6.52 5.85 31.02
C GLU A 330 6.91 7.05 31.87
N ALA A 331 6.33 8.23 31.62
CA ALA A 331 6.52 9.42 32.44
C ALA A 331 5.72 9.42 33.74
N GLY A 332 4.88 8.40 33.98
CA GLY A 332 4.07 8.23 35.20
C GLY A 332 2.83 9.14 35.28
N LEU A 333 2.32 9.64 34.16
CA LEU A 333 1.09 10.43 34.14
C LEU A 333 -0.13 9.53 34.44
N SER A 334 -1.10 10.07 35.19
CA SER A 334 -2.40 9.41 35.31
C SER A 334 -3.15 9.39 33.96
N GLU A 335 -4.09 8.46 33.78
CA GLU A 335 -4.92 8.40 32.55
C GLU A 335 -5.63 9.74 32.27
N ALA A 336 -6.12 10.40 33.30
CA ALA A 336 -6.81 11.70 33.18
C ALA A 336 -5.84 12.81 32.72
N ASP A 337 -4.63 12.86 33.28
CA ASP A 337 -3.60 13.86 32.89
C ASP A 337 -3.10 13.60 31.47
N ALA A 338 -2.89 12.33 31.12
CA ALA A 338 -2.49 11.95 29.76
C ALA A 338 -3.55 12.37 28.73
N LEU A 339 -4.85 12.13 28.99
CA LEU A 339 -5.94 12.58 28.13
C LEU A 339 -6.00 14.10 28.02
N ALA A 340 -5.78 14.84 29.12
CA ALA A 340 -5.73 16.29 29.10
C ALA A 340 -4.58 16.82 28.21
N GLU A 341 -3.43 16.11 28.16
CA GLU A 341 -2.34 16.41 27.22
C GLU A 341 -2.71 16.14 25.76
N PHE A 342 -3.57 15.16 25.49
CA PHE A 342 -4.07 14.90 24.14
C PHE A 342 -5.02 15.97 23.62
N GLU A 343 -5.59 16.80 24.49
CA GLU A 343 -6.46 17.94 24.12
C GLU A 343 -5.69 19.24 23.87
N LYS A 344 -4.37 19.29 24.13
CA LYS A 344 -3.55 20.49 23.91
C LYS A 344 -3.11 20.58 22.45
N PRO A 345 -3.31 21.73 21.76
CA PRO A 345 -2.87 21.93 20.39
C PRO A 345 -1.35 21.84 20.23
N VAL A 346 -0.87 21.06 19.28
CA VAL A 346 0.55 20.93 18.92
C VAL A 346 0.76 21.09 17.43
N LYS A 347 1.91 21.61 17.03
CA LYS A 347 2.32 21.64 15.62
C LYS A 347 2.65 20.22 15.17
N MET A 348 2.07 19.79 14.05
CA MET A 348 2.30 18.47 13.49
C MET A 348 2.17 18.48 11.96
N THR A 349 2.79 17.52 11.31
CA THR A 349 2.65 17.26 9.89
C THR A 349 1.68 16.11 9.70
N VAL A 350 0.62 16.30 8.91
CA VAL A 350 -0.41 15.30 8.64
C VAL A 350 -0.54 15.02 7.14
N PHE A 351 -0.92 13.79 6.80
CA PHE A 351 -1.32 13.43 5.45
C PHE A 351 -2.63 14.16 5.07
N ASN A 352 -2.73 14.66 3.83
CA ASN A 352 -3.92 15.42 3.42
C ASN A 352 -4.28 15.20 1.94
N TRP A 353 -5.44 14.61 1.70
CA TRP A 353 -5.96 14.40 0.35
C TRP A 353 -6.25 15.68 -0.43
N LYS A 354 -6.64 16.78 0.23
CA LYS A 354 -6.90 18.07 -0.43
C LYS A 354 -5.67 18.67 -1.08
N LYS A 355 -4.49 18.25 -0.66
CA LYS A 355 -3.20 18.61 -1.25
C LYS A 355 -2.61 17.50 -2.13
N GLY A 356 -3.47 16.68 -2.74
CA GLY A 356 -3.03 15.61 -3.63
C GLY A 356 -2.39 14.40 -2.94
N GLY A 357 -2.73 14.13 -1.67
CA GLY A 357 -2.11 13.07 -0.88
C GLY A 357 -0.71 13.41 -0.37
N SER A 358 -0.42 14.71 -0.20
CA SER A 358 0.84 15.22 0.36
C SER A 358 0.75 15.54 1.86
N GLU A 359 1.88 15.82 2.45
CA GLU A 359 1.97 16.29 3.84
C GLU A 359 1.64 17.77 3.97
N VAL A 360 0.97 18.11 5.07
CA VAL A 360 0.64 19.50 5.42
C VAL A 360 0.98 19.75 6.88
N ASP A 361 1.74 20.81 7.12
CA ASP A 361 2.00 21.31 8.47
C ASP A 361 0.76 22.03 8.98
N THR A 362 0.31 21.64 10.17
CA THR A 362 -0.90 22.16 10.81
C THR A 362 -0.75 22.18 12.32
N THR A 363 -1.68 22.84 13.01
CA THR A 363 -1.80 22.79 14.46
C THR A 363 -3.11 22.11 14.81
N LEU A 364 -3.04 20.94 15.43
CA LEU A 364 -4.17 20.14 15.87
C LEU A 364 -3.93 19.65 17.30
N THR A 365 -4.99 19.28 18.00
CA THR A 365 -4.83 18.47 19.20
C THR A 365 -4.41 17.04 18.78
N PRO A 366 -3.59 16.33 19.57
CA PRO A 366 -3.30 14.92 19.29
C PRO A 366 -4.58 14.08 19.15
N LEU A 367 -5.60 14.35 19.95
CA LEU A 367 -6.91 13.68 19.88
C LEU A 367 -7.60 13.93 18.53
N ASP A 368 -7.61 15.17 18.03
CA ASP A 368 -8.21 15.47 16.72
C ASP A 368 -7.40 14.87 15.56
N SER A 369 -6.09 14.72 15.72
CA SER A 369 -5.28 14.00 14.74
C SER A 369 -5.66 12.51 14.68
N VAL A 370 -5.90 11.86 15.82
CA VAL A 370 -6.38 10.48 15.85
C VAL A 370 -7.75 10.37 15.15
N ARG A 371 -8.70 11.26 15.49
CA ARG A 371 -10.02 11.32 14.84
C ARG A 371 -9.91 11.49 13.33
N TYR A 372 -9.02 12.36 12.89
CA TYR A 372 -8.76 12.61 11.47
C TYR A 372 -8.26 11.36 10.74
N TYR A 373 -7.20 10.72 11.27
CA TYR A 373 -6.63 9.51 10.66
C TYR A 373 -7.62 8.34 10.69
N PHE A 374 -8.42 8.20 11.75
CA PHE A 374 -9.42 7.15 11.89
C PHE A 374 -10.51 7.21 10.81
N CYS A 375 -10.81 8.41 10.28
CA CYS A 375 -11.78 8.64 9.22
C CYS A 375 -11.21 8.51 7.80
N LEU A 376 -9.91 8.27 7.63
CA LEU A 376 -9.32 8.11 6.30
C LEU A 376 -9.60 6.71 5.76
N LEU A 377 -10.11 6.66 4.52
CA LEU A 377 -10.32 5.42 3.79
C LEU A 377 -9.00 4.89 3.24
N ASN A 378 -8.81 3.58 3.30
CA ASN A 378 -7.68 2.84 2.77
C ASN A 378 -8.12 1.87 1.67
N CYS A 379 -7.14 1.30 0.96
CA CYS A 379 -7.40 0.34 -0.09
C CYS A 379 -6.26 -0.67 -0.23
N GLY A 380 -6.57 -1.81 -0.86
CA GLY A 380 -5.60 -2.73 -1.41
C GLY A 380 -5.89 -2.94 -2.88
N PHE A 381 -4.86 -3.01 -3.73
CA PHE A 381 -4.98 -3.38 -5.14
C PHE A 381 -3.87 -4.35 -5.53
N MET A 382 -4.22 -5.40 -6.26
CA MET A 382 -3.28 -6.38 -6.78
C MET A 382 -3.61 -6.75 -8.22
N ALA A 383 -2.57 -6.95 -9.05
CA ALA A 383 -2.67 -7.57 -10.38
C ALA A 383 -1.79 -8.82 -10.44
N LEU A 384 -2.38 -9.95 -10.85
CA LEU A 384 -1.76 -11.27 -10.88
C LEU A 384 -1.92 -11.89 -12.28
N ASP A 385 -0.83 -12.30 -12.90
CA ASP A 385 -0.85 -13.15 -14.09
C ASP A 385 -1.19 -14.59 -13.66
N HIS A 386 -2.43 -15.01 -13.88
CA HIS A 386 -2.94 -16.29 -13.39
C HIS A 386 -2.31 -17.52 -14.05
N ARG A 387 -1.64 -17.35 -15.20
CA ARG A 387 -1.03 -18.45 -15.96
C ARG A 387 0.30 -18.91 -15.36
N ASN A 388 1.08 -17.99 -14.80
CA ASN A 388 2.41 -18.23 -14.24
C ASN A 388 2.57 -17.78 -12.77
N GLY A 389 1.53 -17.22 -12.18
CA GLY A 389 1.54 -16.75 -10.80
C GLY A 389 2.28 -15.41 -10.60
N TYR A 390 2.77 -14.72 -11.64
CA TYR A 390 3.56 -13.52 -11.47
C TYR A 390 2.74 -12.34 -10.96
N VAL A 391 3.18 -11.76 -9.84
CA VAL A 391 2.59 -10.54 -9.29
C VAL A 391 3.06 -9.35 -10.12
N ARG A 392 2.14 -8.70 -10.85
CA ARG A 392 2.44 -7.62 -11.79
C ARG A 392 2.32 -6.23 -11.18
N ALA A 393 1.42 -6.06 -10.20
CA ALA A 393 1.25 -4.83 -9.42
C ALA A 393 0.77 -5.13 -8.01
N TRP A 394 1.21 -4.31 -7.05
CA TRP A 394 0.92 -4.46 -5.62
C TRP A 394 0.85 -3.08 -4.95
N VAL A 395 -0.34 -2.66 -4.55
CA VAL A 395 -0.57 -1.41 -3.82
C VAL A 395 -1.33 -1.75 -2.54
N GLY A 396 -0.62 -1.85 -1.41
CA GLY A 396 -1.18 -2.29 -0.13
C GLY A 396 -1.93 -1.20 0.64
N GLY A 397 -1.89 0.04 0.19
CA GLY A 397 -2.56 1.17 0.82
C GLY A 397 -2.35 2.48 0.08
N THR A 398 -2.88 3.56 0.63
CA THR A 398 -2.88 4.89 -0.01
C THR A 398 -1.54 5.62 0.09
N ASN A 399 -0.82 5.43 1.19
CA ASN A 399 0.49 6.07 1.42
C ASN A 399 1.27 5.30 2.50
N PHE A 400 2.35 4.64 2.13
CA PHE A 400 3.13 3.78 3.05
C PHE A 400 3.79 4.54 4.21
N LYS A 401 4.08 5.83 4.05
CA LYS A 401 4.68 6.64 5.12
C LYS A 401 3.72 6.80 6.32
N HIS A 402 2.44 6.98 6.04
CA HIS A 402 1.40 7.25 7.03
C HIS A 402 0.57 6.01 7.41
N PHE A 403 0.43 5.04 6.48
CA PHE A 403 -0.40 3.85 6.64
C PHE A 403 0.46 2.62 6.38
N LYS A 404 0.92 1.97 7.45
CA LYS A 404 1.86 0.84 7.37
C LYS A 404 1.19 -0.51 7.11
N VAL A 405 -0.13 -0.59 7.30
CA VAL A 405 -0.89 -1.83 7.12
C VAL A 405 -1.04 -2.14 5.63
N ASP A 406 -0.64 -3.35 5.24
CA ASP A 406 -0.82 -3.85 3.87
C ASP A 406 -2.19 -4.54 3.74
N HIS A 407 -3.13 -3.86 3.08
CA HIS A 407 -4.49 -4.34 2.90
C HIS A 407 -4.62 -5.44 1.82
N ILE A 408 -3.55 -5.82 1.14
CA ILE A 408 -3.53 -7.03 0.30
C ILE A 408 -3.42 -8.27 1.19
N LYS A 409 -2.67 -8.18 2.28
CA LYS A 409 -2.41 -9.28 3.23
C LYS A 409 -3.39 -9.30 4.40
N THR A 410 -3.98 -8.15 4.73
CA THR A 410 -4.94 -8.04 5.84
C THR A 410 -6.25 -8.72 5.47
N SER A 411 -6.74 -9.60 6.34
CA SER A 411 -8.03 -10.26 6.16
C SER A 411 -9.18 -9.31 6.50
N ARG A 412 -10.17 -9.26 5.61
CA ARG A 412 -11.38 -8.45 5.73
C ARG A 412 -12.58 -9.26 5.29
N GLN A 413 -13.77 -8.93 5.78
CA GLN A 413 -14.98 -9.60 5.37
C GLN A 413 -15.21 -9.44 3.86
N VAL A 414 -15.29 -10.58 3.14
CA VAL A 414 -15.27 -10.58 1.66
C VAL A 414 -16.62 -10.35 1.00
N GLY A 415 -17.71 -10.50 1.75
CA GLY A 415 -19.07 -10.31 1.23
C GLY A 415 -19.34 -11.15 -0.02
N SER A 416 -20.11 -10.62 -0.94
CA SER A 416 -20.52 -11.34 -2.15
C SER A 416 -19.39 -11.77 -3.11
N THR A 417 -18.13 -11.41 -2.85
CA THR A 417 -17.00 -11.97 -3.63
C THR A 417 -16.72 -13.44 -3.30
N PHE A 418 -17.29 -13.98 -2.21
CA PHE A 418 -17.23 -15.38 -1.88
C PHE A 418 -18.21 -16.25 -2.71
N LYS A 419 -19.31 -15.66 -3.23
CA LYS A 419 -20.34 -16.38 -3.98
C LYS A 419 -19.80 -17.27 -5.12
N PRO A 420 -18.81 -16.84 -5.94
CA PRO A 420 -18.26 -17.73 -6.98
C PRO A 420 -17.79 -19.09 -6.48
N ILE A 421 -17.32 -19.19 -5.22
CA ILE A 421 -16.91 -20.47 -4.61
C ILE A 421 -18.14 -21.36 -4.36
N VAL A 422 -19.20 -20.78 -3.79
CA VAL A 422 -20.48 -21.50 -3.55
C VAL A 422 -21.08 -22.00 -4.86
N TYR A 423 -21.05 -21.17 -5.90
CA TYR A 423 -21.58 -21.50 -7.22
C TYR A 423 -20.71 -22.54 -7.94
N ALA A 424 -19.40 -22.49 -7.78
CA ALA A 424 -18.49 -23.51 -8.28
C ALA A 424 -18.70 -24.85 -7.57
N ALA A 425 -18.92 -24.85 -6.27
CA ALA A 425 -19.26 -26.05 -5.50
C ALA A 425 -20.61 -26.63 -5.95
N ALA A 426 -21.58 -25.79 -6.26
CA ALA A 426 -22.86 -26.21 -6.83
C ALA A 426 -22.70 -26.89 -8.22
N LEU A 427 -21.78 -26.36 -9.07
CA LEU A 427 -21.45 -27.01 -10.34
C LEU A 427 -20.76 -28.38 -10.14
N GLN A 428 -19.92 -28.52 -9.10
CA GLN A 428 -19.34 -29.83 -8.75
C GLN A 428 -20.41 -30.84 -8.26
N ASP A 429 -21.46 -30.35 -7.60
CA ASP A 429 -22.59 -31.12 -7.12
C ASP A 429 -23.69 -31.29 -8.21
N SER A 430 -23.32 -31.05 -9.48
CA SER A 430 -24.16 -31.24 -10.67
C SER A 430 -25.40 -30.32 -10.77
N ILE A 431 -25.45 -29.24 -9.98
CA ILE A 431 -26.49 -28.21 -10.12
C ILE A 431 -26.16 -27.35 -11.36
N ARG A 432 -27.12 -27.33 -12.31
CA ARG A 432 -26.91 -26.65 -13.61
C ARG A 432 -27.13 -25.14 -13.50
N PRO A 433 -26.41 -24.32 -14.29
CA PRO A 433 -26.57 -22.84 -14.31
C PRO A 433 -28.02 -22.39 -14.59
N CYS A 434 -28.78 -23.17 -15.35
CA CYS A 434 -30.20 -22.92 -15.68
C CYS A 434 -31.18 -23.52 -14.68
N THR A 435 -30.74 -24.06 -13.55
CA THR A 435 -31.63 -24.45 -12.46
C THR A 435 -32.21 -23.19 -11.81
N TYR A 436 -33.54 -23.11 -11.74
CA TYR A 436 -34.24 -21.97 -11.15
C TYR A 436 -34.50 -22.16 -9.66
N PHE A 437 -34.32 -21.09 -8.91
CA PHE A 437 -34.54 -21.02 -7.47
C PHE A 437 -35.55 -19.92 -7.16
N PRO A 438 -36.47 -20.10 -6.22
CA PRO A 438 -37.40 -19.07 -5.81
C PRO A 438 -36.66 -17.90 -5.16
N ASN A 439 -37.05 -16.68 -5.52
CA ASN A 439 -36.54 -15.46 -4.95
C ASN A 439 -37.39 -15.03 -3.76
N GLU A 440 -37.33 -15.81 -2.70
CA GLU A 440 -38.12 -15.61 -1.48
C GLU A 440 -37.25 -15.78 -0.22
N ILE A 441 -37.70 -15.19 0.86
CA ILE A 441 -37.08 -15.40 2.18
C ILE A 441 -37.35 -16.82 2.61
N LYS A 442 -36.31 -17.56 2.93
CA LYS A 442 -36.37 -18.90 3.47
C LYS A 442 -35.49 -19.00 4.72
N LYS A 443 -36.08 -19.35 5.85
CA LYS A 443 -35.34 -19.65 7.07
C LYS A 443 -34.57 -20.95 6.91
N ILE A 444 -33.26 -20.93 7.17
CA ILE A 444 -32.36 -22.09 7.12
C ILE A 444 -31.82 -22.28 8.54
N VAL A 445 -32.32 -23.33 9.24
CA VAL A 445 -32.08 -23.54 10.67
C VAL A 445 -32.50 -22.27 11.46
N ASP A 446 -31.56 -21.50 12.03
CA ASP A 446 -31.85 -20.29 12.81
C ASP A 446 -31.47 -19.01 12.06
N TRP A 447 -31.11 -19.11 10.77
CA TRP A 447 -30.67 -17.99 9.94
C TRP A 447 -31.67 -17.66 8.83
N GLU A 448 -31.94 -16.38 8.65
CA GLU A 448 -32.86 -15.85 7.64
C GLU A 448 -32.11 -14.86 6.73
N PRO A 449 -31.73 -15.29 5.51
CA PRO A 449 -31.03 -14.43 4.57
C PRO A 449 -31.97 -13.45 3.88
N HIS A 450 -31.54 -12.18 3.76
CA HIS A 450 -32.25 -11.13 3.07
C HIS A 450 -31.49 -10.63 1.83
N ASN A 451 -32.20 -10.25 0.77
CA ASN A 451 -31.59 -9.56 -0.35
C ASN A 451 -31.20 -8.13 0.03
N ALA A 452 -30.08 -7.63 -0.53
CA ALA A 452 -29.56 -6.31 -0.20
C ALA A 452 -30.46 -5.14 -0.68
N ASP A 453 -31.31 -5.40 -1.67
CA ASP A 453 -32.29 -4.46 -2.25
C ASP A 453 -33.72 -4.72 -1.79
N GLU A 454 -33.89 -5.70 -0.88
CA GLU A 454 -35.19 -6.13 -0.35
C GLU A 454 -36.22 -6.55 -1.44
N SER A 455 -35.72 -6.93 -2.64
CA SER A 455 -36.56 -7.35 -3.77
C SER A 455 -36.78 -8.85 -3.73
N TYR A 456 -38.05 -9.26 -3.81
CA TYR A 456 -38.45 -10.68 -3.76
C TYR A 456 -39.48 -11.00 -4.84
N GLY A 457 -39.74 -12.29 -5.06
CA GLY A 457 -40.70 -12.81 -6.01
C GLY A 457 -40.08 -13.34 -7.30
N GLY A 458 -40.78 -14.23 -7.95
CA GLY A 458 -40.32 -14.94 -9.15
C GLY A 458 -39.18 -15.93 -8.86
N TYR A 459 -38.50 -16.33 -9.91
CA TYR A 459 -37.45 -17.34 -9.86
C TYR A 459 -36.22 -16.85 -10.61
N TYR A 460 -35.07 -16.95 -10.00
CA TYR A 460 -33.80 -16.74 -10.67
C TYR A 460 -33.18 -18.05 -11.11
N SER A 461 -32.67 -18.10 -12.34
CA SER A 461 -31.71 -19.16 -12.68
C SER A 461 -30.44 -18.96 -11.83
N MET A 462 -29.72 -20.06 -11.57
CA MET A 462 -28.42 -19.98 -10.84
C MET A 462 -27.50 -18.95 -11.49
N ALA A 463 -27.38 -18.92 -12.83
CA ALA A 463 -26.58 -17.95 -13.54
C ALA A 463 -27.11 -16.50 -13.34
N GLY A 464 -28.42 -16.28 -13.40
CA GLY A 464 -29.06 -15.00 -13.19
C GLY A 464 -28.90 -14.49 -11.76
N ALA A 465 -29.00 -15.38 -10.78
CA ALA A 465 -28.81 -15.04 -9.37
C ALA A 465 -27.35 -14.59 -9.08
N LEU A 466 -26.35 -15.22 -9.70
CA LEU A 466 -24.95 -14.73 -9.59
C LEU A 466 -24.80 -13.35 -10.25
N THR A 467 -25.40 -13.15 -11.42
CA THR A 467 -25.35 -11.89 -12.16
C THR A 467 -25.89 -10.73 -11.33
N ARG A 468 -27.03 -10.91 -10.65
CA ARG A 468 -27.66 -9.92 -9.78
C ARG A 468 -27.18 -9.96 -8.33
N SER A 469 -26.34 -10.96 -7.98
CA SER A 469 -25.81 -11.15 -6.62
C SER A 469 -26.91 -11.44 -5.57
N VAL A 470 -27.96 -12.19 -5.95
CA VAL A 470 -29.12 -12.51 -5.10
C VAL A 470 -28.68 -13.31 -3.87
N ASN A 471 -29.02 -12.85 -2.68
CA ASN A 471 -28.58 -13.48 -1.42
C ASN A 471 -29.34 -14.75 -1.10
N VAL A 472 -30.67 -14.71 -1.20
CA VAL A 472 -31.54 -15.86 -0.87
C VAL A 472 -31.24 -17.07 -1.73
N VAL A 473 -30.82 -16.91 -3.00
CA VAL A 473 -30.42 -18.00 -3.86
C VAL A 473 -29.06 -18.58 -3.48
N ALA A 474 -28.08 -17.71 -3.13
CA ALA A 474 -26.77 -18.18 -2.63
C ALA A 474 -26.93 -19.01 -1.34
N ALA A 475 -27.84 -18.62 -0.46
CA ALA A 475 -28.18 -19.35 0.77
C ALA A 475 -28.82 -20.72 0.46
N GLN A 476 -29.74 -20.77 -0.50
CA GLN A 476 -30.35 -22.04 -0.94
C GLN A 476 -29.33 -22.97 -1.61
N LEU A 477 -28.34 -22.42 -2.33
CA LEU A 477 -27.27 -23.20 -2.94
C LEU A 477 -26.39 -23.87 -1.88
N ILE A 478 -25.91 -23.15 -0.88
CA ILE A 478 -25.05 -23.74 0.16
C ILE A 478 -25.82 -24.71 1.06
N GLU A 479 -27.12 -24.49 1.25
CA GLU A 479 -28.00 -25.45 1.93
C GLU A 479 -28.03 -26.80 1.19
N LYS A 480 -28.13 -26.78 -0.16
CA LYS A 480 -28.13 -27.96 -1.00
C LYS A 480 -26.75 -28.64 -1.11
N VAL A 481 -25.72 -27.88 -1.31
CA VAL A 481 -24.34 -28.37 -1.52
C VAL A 481 -23.69 -28.83 -0.22
N GLY A 482 -23.96 -28.12 0.87
CA GLY A 482 -23.34 -28.30 2.17
C GLY A 482 -22.13 -27.38 2.42
N ILE A 483 -22.03 -26.95 3.64
CA ILE A 483 -20.98 -26.02 4.10
C ILE A 483 -19.58 -26.61 3.93
N GLN A 484 -19.40 -27.90 4.30
CA GLN A 484 -18.10 -28.55 4.29
C GLN A 484 -17.54 -28.69 2.85
N LYS A 485 -18.34 -29.11 1.88
CA LYS A 485 -17.90 -29.18 0.47
C LYS A 485 -17.46 -27.81 -0.06
N THR A 486 -18.18 -26.76 0.33
CA THR A 486 -17.83 -25.38 -0.04
C THR A 486 -16.50 -24.95 0.58
N ILE A 487 -16.24 -25.28 1.86
CA ILE A 487 -14.97 -24.98 2.55
C ILE A 487 -13.82 -25.77 1.91
N ASP A 488 -14.02 -27.05 1.61
CA ASP A 488 -13.01 -27.91 0.98
C ASP A 488 -12.60 -27.35 -0.39
N LEU A 489 -13.58 -26.93 -1.20
CA LEU A 489 -13.30 -26.27 -2.47
C LEU A 489 -12.57 -24.93 -2.27
N ALA A 490 -13.00 -24.08 -1.33
CA ALA A 490 -12.35 -22.82 -1.01
C ALA A 490 -10.86 -23.04 -0.67
N THR A 491 -10.56 -24.05 0.13
CA THR A 491 -9.19 -24.44 0.50
C THR A 491 -8.39 -24.90 -0.73
N LYS A 492 -8.97 -25.72 -1.60
CA LYS A 492 -8.33 -26.13 -2.87
C LYS A 492 -8.06 -24.94 -3.79
N MET A 493 -8.92 -23.93 -3.79
CA MET A 493 -8.75 -22.69 -4.56
C MET A 493 -7.77 -21.70 -3.91
N GLY A 494 -7.21 -22.03 -2.72
CA GLY A 494 -6.09 -21.30 -2.10
C GLY A 494 -6.44 -20.41 -0.92
N ILE A 495 -7.61 -20.57 -0.30
CA ILE A 495 -7.93 -19.92 0.97
C ILE A 495 -7.29 -20.71 2.11
N THR A 496 -6.52 -20.02 2.94
CA THR A 496 -5.86 -20.54 4.13
C THR A 496 -6.42 -19.92 5.42
N SER A 497 -7.15 -18.82 5.30
CA SER A 497 -7.89 -18.19 6.39
C SER A 497 -8.91 -19.16 6.98
N LYS A 498 -9.12 -19.07 8.32
CA LYS A 498 -10.12 -19.90 9.00
C LYS A 498 -11.53 -19.51 8.55
N LEU A 499 -12.24 -20.44 7.97
CA LEU A 499 -13.62 -20.25 7.50
C LEU A 499 -14.65 -20.67 8.55
N PRO A 500 -15.68 -19.84 8.80
CA PRO A 500 -16.77 -20.22 9.72
C PRO A 500 -17.62 -21.36 9.12
N ARG A 501 -18.05 -22.31 9.97
CA ARG A 501 -18.91 -23.43 9.57
C ARG A 501 -20.39 -23.07 9.72
N GLU A 502 -20.79 -21.99 9.08
CA GLU A 502 -22.13 -21.40 9.15
C GLU A 502 -22.65 -21.08 7.74
N TYR A 503 -23.97 -21.10 7.56
CA TYR A 503 -24.60 -20.79 6.25
C TYR A 503 -24.28 -19.36 5.78
N GLY A 504 -24.03 -18.43 6.71
CA GLY A 504 -23.64 -17.05 6.44
C GLY A 504 -22.40 -16.90 5.55
N ILE A 505 -21.53 -17.93 5.50
CA ILE A 505 -20.37 -17.94 4.61
C ILE A 505 -20.77 -17.82 3.12
N SER A 506 -21.99 -18.27 2.74
CA SER A 506 -22.51 -18.12 1.38
C SER A 506 -22.64 -16.66 0.94
N LEU A 507 -22.77 -15.74 1.89
CA LEU A 507 -22.82 -14.30 1.68
C LEU A 507 -21.47 -13.62 1.97
N GLY A 508 -20.44 -14.42 2.30
CA GLY A 508 -19.08 -13.95 2.58
C GLY A 508 -18.90 -13.40 3.99
N ALA A 509 -19.61 -13.96 4.99
CA ALA A 509 -19.35 -13.70 6.41
C ALA A 509 -18.06 -14.41 6.87
N ALA A 510 -16.95 -14.10 6.21
CA ALA A 510 -15.61 -14.64 6.47
C ALA A 510 -14.56 -13.58 6.17
N ASP A 511 -13.56 -13.48 7.05
CA ASP A 511 -12.43 -12.56 6.88
C ASP A 511 -11.33 -13.27 6.08
N ILE A 512 -11.11 -12.81 4.85
CA ILE A 512 -10.16 -13.38 3.90
C ILE A 512 -9.36 -12.23 3.28
N SER A 513 -8.08 -12.44 3.02
CA SER A 513 -7.22 -11.44 2.41
C SER A 513 -7.47 -11.29 0.90
N LEU A 514 -7.19 -10.10 0.35
CA LEU A 514 -7.21 -9.89 -1.10
C LEU A 514 -6.26 -10.87 -1.80
N TYR A 515 -5.10 -11.12 -1.22
CA TYR A 515 -4.11 -12.06 -1.70
C TYR A 515 -4.69 -13.48 -1.93
N GLU A 516 -5.47 -13.99 -0.99
CA GLU A 516 -6.12 -15.31 -1.10
C GLU A 516 -7.25 -15.28 -2.15
N MET A 517 -8.04 -14.22 -2.16
CA MET A 517 -9.11 -14.05 -3.14
C MET A 517 -8.58 -13.94 -4.57
N MET A 518 -7.38 -13.37 -4.79
CA MET A 518 -6.73 -13.37 -6.11
C MET A 518 -6.38 -14.79 -6.58
N LYS A 519 -6.04 -15.72 -5.68
CA LYS A 519 -5.83 -17.13 -6.02
C LYS A 519 -7.15 -17.80 -6.44
N VAL A 520 -8.23 -17.51 -5.72
CA VAL A 520 -9.58 -18.04 -6.03
C VAL A 520 -10.02 -17.64 -7.44
N TYR A 521 -9.98 -16.35 -7.75
CA TYR A 521 -10.37 -15.88 -9.08
C TYR A 521 -9.37 -16.29 -10.16
N GLY A 522 -8.09 -16.36 -9.81
CA GLY A 522 -7.06 -16.93 -10.66
C GLY A 522 -7.28 -18.38 -11.01
N THR A 523 -7.81 -19.18 -10.08
CA THR A 523 -8.21 -20.58 -10.34
C THR A 523 -9.28 -20.67 -11.41
N ILE A 524 -10.31 -19.83 -11.33
CA ILE A 524 -11.38 -19.78 -12.35
C ILE A 524 -10.81 -19.33 -13.70
N ALA A 525 -10.00 -18.26 -13.70
CA ALA A 525 -9.39 -17.69 -14.91
C ALA A 525 -8.42 -18.67 -15.60
N ASN A 526 -7.68 -19.47 -14.80
CA ASN A 526 -6.66 -20.42 -15.25
C ASN A 526 -7.23 -21.83 -15.45
N GLN A 527 -8.42 -21.94 -16.03
CA GLN A 527 -9.05 -23.20 -16.39
C GLN A 527 -9.18 -24.20 -15.22
N GLY A 528 -9.29 -23.71 -14.01
CA GLY A 528 -9.46 -24.49 -12.80
C GLY A 528 -8.17 -24.84 -12.07
N VAL A 529 -7.00 -24.48 -12.61
CA VAL A 529 -5.71 -24.67 -11.97
C VAL A 529 -5.38 -23.48 -11.08
N ARG A 530 -5.10 -23.72 -9.80
CA ARG A 530 -4.76 -22.68 -8.83
C ARG A 530 -3.41 -22.05 -9.12
N PRO A 531 -3.33 -20.73 -9.35
CA PRO A 531 -2.05 -20.05 -9.43
C PRO A 531 -1.41 -19.89 -8.05
N GLU A 532 -0.09 -20.07 -7.97
CA GLU A 532 0.68 -19.69 -6.78
C GLU A 532 1.38 -18.36 -7.06
N PRO A 533 1.13 -17.32 -6.24
CA PRO A 533 1.73 -16.00 -6.48
C PRO A 533 3.24 -16.01 -6.29
N VAL A 534 3.97 -15.64 -7.34
CA VAL A 534 5.43 -15.55 -7.39
C VAL A 534 5.83 -14.07 -7.36
N THR A 535 6.75 -13.72 -6.46
CA THR A 535 7.21 -12.34 -6.26
C THR A 535 8.68 -12.12 -6.62
N VAL A 536 9.52 -13.16 -6.47
CA VAL A 536 10.95 -13.12 -6.78
C VAL A 536 11.23 -14.09 -7.91
N LEU A 537 11.94 -13.61 -8.94
CA LEU A 537 12.40 -14.41 -10.08
C LEU A 537 13.84 -14.89 -9.90
N ARG A 538 14.70 -13.99 -9.45
CA ARG A 538 16.12 -14.27 -9.31
C ARG A 538 16.75 -13.42 -8.21
N VAL A 539 17.72 -13.99 -7.54
CA VAL A 539 18.58 -13.28 -6.59
C VAL A 539 20.03 -13.55 -7.01
N LEU A 540 20.78 -12.48 -7.21
CA LEU A 540 22.21 -12.54 -7.44
C LEU A 540 22.94 -11.95 -6.24
N ASP A 541 24.17 -12.41 -6.01
CA ASP A 541 25.08 -11.76 -5.09
C ASP A 541 25.69 -10.48 -5.70
N ARG A 542 26.64 -9.86 -4.98
CA ARG A 542 27.34 -8.65 -5.43
C ARG A 542 28.17 -8.86 -6.70
N ASP A 543 28.73 -10.06 -6.86
CA ASP A 543 29.63 -10.43 -7.96
C ASP A 543 28.86 -10.88 -9.20
N GLY A 544 27.54 -11.09 -9.05
CA GLY A 544 26.63 -11.46 -10.12
C GLY A 544 26.36 -12.97 -10.19
N GLU A 545 26.84 -13.74 -9.22
CA GLU A 545 26.56 -15.16 -9.13
C GLU A 545 25.12 -15.41 -8.68
N VAL A 546 24.53 -16.50 -9.19
CA VAL A 546 23.11 -16.81 -8.97
C VAL A 546 22.94 -17.53 -7.62
N ILE A 547 22.30 -16.88 -6.66
CA ILE A 547 21.89 -17.49 -5.39
C ILE A 547 20.57 -18.26 -5.57
N TYR A 548 19.63 -17.69 -6.31
CA TYR A 548 18.29 -18.24 -6.53
C TYR A 548 17.77 -17.89 -7.92
N ASP A 549 17.22 -18.87 -8.62
CA ASP A 549 16.43 -18.68 -9.83
C ASP A 549 15.13 -19.49 -9.73
N TYR A 550 13.99 -18.81 -9.88
CA TYR A 550 12.67 -19.45 -9.76
C TYR A 550 12.45 -20.57 -10.79
N LYS A 551 13.00 -20.43 -12.00
CA LYS A 551 12.83 -21.45 -13.04
C LYS A 551 13.56 -22.74 -12.68
N ASP A 552 14.76 -22.62 -12.12
CA ASP A 552 15.55 -23.76 -11.69
C ASP A 552 14.90 -24.44 -10.49
N GLU A 553 14.41 -23.65 -9.54
CA GLU A 553 13.65 -24.17 -8.38
C GLU A 553 12.35 -24.86 -8.81
N LEU A 554 11.63 -24.33 -9.82
CA LEU A 554 10.42 -24.95 -10.36
C LEU A 554 10.71 -26.29 -11.04
N VAL A 555 11.85 -26.43 -11.70
CA VAL A 555 12.29 -27.71 -12.28
C VAL A 555 12.63 -28.72 -11.19
N ALA A 556 13.33 -28.27 -10.13
CA ALA A 556 13.72 -29.12 -8.99
C ALA A 556 12.53 -29.51 -8.10
N ASN A 557 11.56 -28.62 -7.94
CA ASN A 557 10.36 -28.82 -7.13
C ASN A 557 9.12 -28.28 -7.85
N PRO A 558 8.47 -29.07 -8.71
CA PRO A 558 7.29 -28.65 -9.46
C PRO A 558 6.11 -28.21 -8.57
N ASP A 559 6.05 -28.64 -7.32
CA ASP A 559 4.93 -28.35 -6.41
C ASP A 559 4.85 -26.87 -5.97
N ILE A 560 5.91 -26.10 -6.17
CA ILE A 560 5.88 -24.66 -5.92
C ILE A 560 5.13 -23.87 -7.01
N GLY A 561 4.81 -24.53 -8.14
CA GLY A 561 4.08 -23.95 -9.26
C GLY A 561 2.58 -24.22 -9.20
N PRO A 562 1.86 -23.87 -10.26
CA PRO A 562 0.41 -24.06 -10.37
C PRO A 562 0.04 -25.53 -10.67
N THR A 563 0.04 -26.38 -9.65
CA THR A 563 -0.19 -27.83 -9.79
C THR A 563 -1.57 -28.29 -9.34
N VAL A 564 -2.27 -27.50 -8.51
CA VAL A 564 -3.55 -27.92 -7.93
C VAL A 564 -4.73 -27.64 -8.87
N GLN A 565 -5.30 -28.70 -9.45
CA GLN A 565 -6.55 -28.64 -10.21
C GLN A 565 -7.75 -28.61 -9.23
N ALA A 566 -8.35 -27.45 -8.98
CA ALA A 566 -9.48 -27.28 -8.07
C ALA A 566 -10.84 -27.44 -8.79
N LEU A 567 -10.93 -27.01 -10.07
CA LEU A 567 -12.12 -27.16 -10.93
C LEU A 567 -11.74 -27.87 -12.22
N THR A 568 -12.68 -28.59 -12.82
CA THR A 568 -12.48 -29.04 -14.20
C THR A 568 -12.49 -27.86 -15.18
N VAL A 569 -11.88 -28.04 -16.35
CA VAL A 569 -11.86 -27.00 -17.41
C VAL A 569 -13.29 -26.54 -17.76
N ASN A 570 -14.25 -27.46 -17.86
CA ASN A 570 -15.65 -27.11 -18.16
C ASN A 570 -16.32 -26.33 -17.01
N GLN A 571 -16.06 -26.68 -15.75
CA GLN A 571 -16.58 -25.96 -14.60
C GLN A 571 -16.01 -24.54 -14.55
N ALA A 572 -14.69 -24.38 -14.77
CA ALA A 572 -14.03 -23.08 -14.84
C ALA A 572 -14.56 -22.23 -16.00
N ALA A 573 -14.75 -22.80 -17.19
CA ALA A 573 -15.33 -22.13 -18.34
C ALA A 573 -16.78 -21.68 -18.08
N THR A 574 -17.58 -22.53 -17.42
CA THR A 574 -18.96 -22.22 -17.01
C THR A 574 -18.97 -21.07 -16.03
N MET A 575 -18.13 -21.11 -15.00
CA MET A 575 -17.98 -20.00 -14.03
C MET A 575 -17.53 -18.71 -14.69
N THR A 576 -16.55 -18.79 -15.61
CA THR A 576 -16.08 -17.61 -16.38
C THR A 576 -17.24 -16.98 -17.13
N LYS A 577 -18.07 -17.79 -17.83
CA LYS A 577 -19.24 -17.28 -18.57
C LYS A 577 -20.28 -16.65 -17.66
N MET A 578 -20.58 -17.25 -16.52
CA MET A 578 -21.49 -16.66 -15.52
C MET A 578 -20.94 -15.35 -14.96
N LEU A 579 -19.63 -15.25 -14.71
CA LEU A 579 -18.98 -14.03 -14.22
C LEU A 579 -18.81 -12.95 -15.28
N GLN A 580 -18.76 -13.30 -16.59
CA GLN A 580 -18.89 -12.33 -17.69
C GLN A 580 -20.24 -11.62 -17.62
N ASN A 581 -21.34 -12.36 -17.38
CA ASN A 581 -22.67 -11.77 -17.25
C ASN A 581 -22.75 -10.76 -16.10
N VAL A 582 -22.02 -10.99 -14.98
CA VAL A 582 -21.94 -10.00 -13.87
C VAL A 582 -21.34 -8.68 -14.34
N VAL A 583 -20.28 -8.74 -15.17
CA VAL A 583 -19.58 -7.55 -15.69
C VAL A 583 -20.36 -6.87 -16.82
N ASP A 584 -21.05 -7.66 -17.66
CA ASP A 584 -21.72 -7.10 -18.82
C ASP A 584 -23.14 -6.58 -18.50
N TYR A 585 -23.88 -7.26 -17.61
CA TYR A 585 -25.31 -6.97 -17.35
C TYR A 585 -25.66 -6.88 -15.86
N GLY A 586 -24.73 -7.22 -14.95
CA GLY A 586 -24.97 -7.34 -13.53
C GLY A 586 -24.39 -6.23 -12.68
N THR A 587 -24.03 -6.57 -11.46
CA THR A 587 -23.52 -5.63 -10.45
C THR A 587 -22.17 -5.01 -10.81
N GLY A 588 -21.42 -5.60 -11.74
CA GLY A 588 -20.16 -5.12 -12.29
C GLY A 588 -20.27 -4.28 -13.56
N ALA A 589 -21.50 -4.06 -14.08
CA ALA A 589 -21.73 -3.42 -15.38
C ALA A 589 -21.20 -1.98 -15.49
N ARG A 590 -20.92 -1.34 -14.34
CA ARG A 590 -20.27 -0.01 -14.30
C ARG A 590 -18.88 -0.02 -14.95
N LEU A 591 -18.19 -1.17 -15.01
CA LEU A 591 -16.93 -1.30 -15.75
C LEU A 591 -17.12 -0.96 -17.23
N ARG A 592 -18.27 -1.37 -17.82
CA ARG A 592 -18.66 -1.08 -19.20
C ARG A 592 -19.26 0.32 -19.33
N SER A 593 -20.39 0.53 -18.65
CA SER A 593 -21.23 1.73 -18.83
C SER A 593 -20.61 3.00 -18.25
N GLY A 594 -19.84 2.90 -17.17
CA GLY A 594 -19.26 4.04 -16.49
C GLY A 594 -17.84 4.36 -16.91
N PHE A 595 -17.05 3.36 -17.31
CA PHE A 595 -15.63 3.51 -17.63
C PHE A 595 -15.26 3.13 -19.07
N GLY A 596 -16.21 2.62 -19.86
CA GLY A 596 -16.00 2.29 -21.27
C GLY A 596 -14.97 1.16 -21.52
N ILE A 597 -14.62 0.37 -20.50
CA ILE A 597 -13.65 -0.71 -20.65
C ILE A 597 -14.22 -1.80 -21.54
N ARG A 598 -13.52 -2.10 -22.62
CA ARG A 598 -13.87 -3.13 -23.61
C ARG A 598 -12.96 -4.36 -23.44
N GLY A 599 -13.26 -5.43 -24.19
CA GLY A 599 -12.55 -6.72 -24.09
C GLY A 599 -13.28 -7.74 -23.21
N ASP A 600 -12.72 -8.91 -23.10
CA ASP A 600 -13.31 -10.00 -22.32
C ASP A 600 -12.97 -9.83 -20.84
N PHE A 601 -13.98 -9.64 -20.00
CA PHE A 601 -13.84 -9.54 -18.54
C PHE A 601 -14.92 -10.36 -17.85
N ALA A 602 -14.51 -11.06 -16.81
CA ALA A 602 -15.37 -11.78 -15.88
C ALA A 602 -15.03 -11.33 -14.45
N GLY A 603 -16.01 -11.18 -13.56
CA GLY A 603 -15.70 -10.66 -12.22
C GLY A 603 -16.91 -10.59 -11.30
N LYS A 604 -16.67 -10.13 -10.07
CA LYS A 604 -17.70 -10.02 -9.04
C LYS A 604 -17.45 -8.82 -8.14
N THR A 605 -18.49 -8.09 -7.80
CA THR A 605 -18.53 -7.08 -6.75
C THR A 605 -18.81 -7.72 -5.39
N GLY A 606 -18.24 -7.17 -4.34
CA GLY A 606 -18.55 -7.50 -2.96
C GLY A 606 -18.91 -6.26 -2.17
N THR A 607 -19.85 -6.39 -1.28
CA THR A 607 -20.23 -5.38 -0.31
C THR A 607 -20.57 -6.13 0.98
N THR A 608 -19.97 -5.70 2.09
CA THR A 608 -20.29 -6.30 3.38
C THR A 608 -21.53 -5.64 3.99
N GLN A 609 -22.08 -6.27 5.03
CA GLN A 609 -23.16 -5.66 5.79
C GLN A 609 -22.75 -4.26 6.27
N ASN A 610 -23.70 -3.35 6.25
CA ASN A 610 -23.48 -1.95 6.61
C ASN A 610 -22.44 -1.19 5.75
N GLN A 611 -22.04 -1.71 4.57
CA GLN A 611 -21.14 -1.05 3.62
C GLN A 611 -19.76 -0.70 4.22
N ALA A 612 -19.22 -1.52 5.12
CA ALA A 612 -17.91 -1.31 5.74
C ALA A 612 -16.75 -1.61 4.77
N ASP A 613 -16.92 -2.64 3.93
CA ASP A 613 -15.93 -3.08 2.96
C ASP A 613 -16.53 -3.14 1.57
N GLY A 614 -15.84 -2.55 0.61
CA GLY A 614 -16.15 -2.61 -0.81
C GLY A 614 -15.10 -3.43 -1.55
N TRP A 615 -15.54 -4.41 -2.35
CA TRP A 615 -14.67 -5.29 -3.11
C TRP A 615 -15.05 -5.30 -4.59
N PHE A 616 -14.05 -5.40 -5.44
CA PHE A 616 -14.23 -5.78 -6.83
C PHE A 616 -13.05 -6.58 -7.31
N ILE A 617 -13.30 -7.79 -7.79
CA ILE A 617 -12.28 -8.66 -8.37
C ILE A 617 -12.76 -9.08 -9.76
N CYS A 618 -11.93 -8.88 -10.76
CA CYS A 618 -12.19 -9.30 -12.11
C CYS A 618 -10.94 -9.85 -12.79
N PHE A 619 -11.14 -10.60 -13.85
CA PHE A 619 -10.08 -11.14 -14.67
C PHE A 619 -10.41 -11.05 -16.15
N ASN A 620 -9.37 -10.96 -16.93
CA ASN A 620 -9.39 -11.17 -18.38
C ASN A 620 -8.57 -12.43 -18.72
N PRO A 621 -8.32 -12.78 -20.00
CA PRO A 621 -7.55 -13.97 -20.35
C PRO A 621 -6.12 -14.05 -19.81
N GLN A 622 -5.56 -12.96 -19.29
CA GLN A 622 -4.17 -12.92 -18.82
C GLN A 622 -4.01 -12.53 -17.34
N LEU A 623 -4.80 -11.56 -16.87
CA LEU A 623 -4.62 -10.98 -15.54
C LEU A 623 -5.88 -11.09 -14.70
N VAL A 624 -5.69 -11.43 -13.44
CA VAL A 624 -6.67 -11.15 -12.38
C VAL A 624 -6.29 -9.80 -11.76
N THR A 625 -7.28 -8.93 -11.58
CA THR A 625 -7.14 -7.63 -10.91
C THR A 625 -8.20 -7.52 -9.82
N GLY A 626 -7.78 -7.15 -8.64
CA GLY A 626 -8.67 -7.04 -7.48
C GLY A 626 -8.39 -5.79 -6.67
N ALA A 627 -9.45 -5.21 -6.12
CA ALA A 627 -9.35 -4.11 -5.16
C ALA A 627 -10.29 -4.33 -3.97
N TRP A 628 -9.81 -3.93 -2.82
CA TRP A 628 -10.56 -3.70 -1.59
C TRP A 628 -10.48 -2.23 -1.19
N VAL A 629 -11.57 -1.69 -0.64
CA VAL A 629 -11.63 -0.34 -0.08
C VAL A 629 -12.47 -0.36 1.20
N GLY A 630 -11.97 0.28 2.25
CA GLY A 630 -12.63 0.42 3.54
C GLY A 630 -11.86 1.34 4.47
N ALA A 631 -12.27 1.46 5.73
CA ALA A 631 -11.50 2.13 6.77
C ALA A 631 -10.79 1.09 7.66
N GLU A 632 -9.90 1.56 8.54
CA GLU A 632 -9.26 0.69 9.55
C GLU A 632 -10.32 0.02 10.46
N SER A 633 -11.34 0.76 10.84
CA SER A 633 -12.47 0.24 11.62
C SER A 633 -13.73 0.11 10.75
N PRO A 634 -14.45 -1.02 10.82
CA PRO A 634 -15.74 -1.21 10.16
C PRO A 634 -16.83 -0.21 10.59
N ALA A 635 -16.63 0.48 11.72
CA ALA A 635 -17.54 1.53 12.18
C ALA A 635 -17.52 2.75 11.25
N VAL A 636 -16.37 3.05 10.64
CA VAL A 636 -16.17 4.16 9.70
C VAL A 636 -16.55 3.71 8.29
N ARG A 637 -17.72 4.11 7.83
CA ARG A 637 -18.33 3.60 6.60
C ARG A 637 -19.33 4.58 5.99
N PHE A 638 -19.67 4.40 4.74
CA PHE A 638 -20.83 5.08 4.14
C PHE A 638 -22.12 4.53 4.75
N ARG A 639 -23.13 5.40 4.94
CA ARG A 639 -24.49 5.01 5.33
C ARG A 639 -25.44 4.86 4.13
N SER A 640 -24.91 4.91 2.94
CA SER A 640 -25.67 4.83 1.67
C SER A 640 -25.14 3.67 0.84
N MET A 641 -26.03 2.78 0.42
CA MET A 641 -25.68 1.67 -0.48
C MET A 641 -25.09 2.19 -1.79
N SER A 642 -25.60 3.26 -2.35
CA SER A 642 -25.14 3.83 -3.62
C SER A 642 -23.67 4.30 -3.58
N LEU A 643 -23.18 4.75 -2.42
CA LEU A 643 -21.80 5.19 -2.22
C LEU A 643 -20.91 4.10 -1.63
N GLY A 644 -21.45 3.23 -0.76
CA GLY A 644 -20.70 2.25 -0.02
C GLY A 644 -20.65 0.85 -0.64
N GLN A 645 -21.29 0.62 -1.78
CA GLN A 645 -21.21 -0.66 -2.47
C GLN A 645 -19.88 -0.84 -3.22
N GLY A 646 -19.43 -2.08 -3.42
CA GLY A 646 -18.16 -2.39 -4.09
C GLY A 646 -18.02 -1.82 -5.50
N SER A 647 -19.14 -1.65 -6.23
CA SER A 647 -19.14 -0.99 -7.55
C SER A 647 -18.88 0.53 -7.47
N ALA A 648 -19.05 1.15 -6.30
CA ALA A 648 -18.73 2.56 -6.06
C ALA A 648 -17.36 2.73 -5.40
N MET A 649 -17.00 1.87 -4.45
CA MET A 649 -15.77 1.98 -3.67
C MET A 649 -14.56 1.36 -4.38
N ALA A 650 -14.62 0.09 -4.81
CA ALA A 650 -13.45 -0.66 -5.27
C ALA A 650 -13.34 -0.78 -6.80
N LEU A 651 -14.46 -0.99 -7.51
CA LEU A 651 -14.48 -1.13 -8.97
C LEU A 651 -13.76 0.03 -9.70
N PRO A 652 -13.88 1.30 -9.29
CA PRO A 652 -13.22 2.39 -10.00
C PRO A 652 -11.70 2.33 -9.97
N ILE A 653 -11.07 1.77 -8.93
CA ILE A 653 -9.60 1.55 -8.89
C ILE A 653 -9.20 0.62 -10.02
N VAL A 654 -9.87 -0.54 -10.12
CA VAL A 654 -9.63 -1.53 -11.18
C VAL A 654 -9.91 -0.93 -12.56
N ALA A 655 -11.00 -0.17 -12.69
CA ALA A 655 -11.36 0.47 -13.94
C ALA A 655 -10.32 1.50 -14.42
N TRP A 656 -9.79 2.36 -13.52
CA TRP A 656 -8.74 3.31 -13.85
C TRP A 656 -7.43 2.64 -14.24
N PHE A 657 -7.07 1.54 -13.55
CA PHE A 657 -5.92 0.74 -13.94
C PHE A 657 -6.08 0.22 -15.39
N TRP A 658 -7.21 -0.41 -15.71
CA TRP A 658 -7.46 -0.93 -17.06
C TRP A 658 -7.62 0.18 -18.11
N HIS A 659 -8.14 1.33 -17.74
CA HIS A 659 -8.19 2.50 -18.62
C HIS A 659 -6.79 2.96 -19.04
N LYS A 660 -5.85 3.02 -18.10
CA LYS A 660 -4.45 3.34 -18.40
C LYS A 660 -3.79 2.26 -19.25
N MET A 661 -4.02 0.99 -18.90
CA MET A 661 -3.54 -0.15 -19.69
C MET A 661 -4.05 -0.09 -21.14
N ALA A 662 -5.32 0.25 -21.36
CA ALA A 662 -5.93 0.34 -22.69
C ALA A 662 -5.29 1.44 -23.57
N ASN A 663 -4.83 2.52 -22.96
CA ASN A 663 -4.18 3.63 -23.66
C ASN A 663 -2.65 3.45 -23.85
N ASP A 664 -2.07 2.40 -23.27
CA ASP A 664 -0.67 2.07 -23.44
C ASP A 664 -0.45 1.27 -24.74
N LYS A 665 0.51 1.70 -25.55
CA LYS A 665 0.82 1.07 -26.86
C LYS A 665 1.24 -0.41 -26.77
N LYS A 666 1.90 -0.81 -25.68
CA LYS A 666 2.39 -2.19 -25.48
C LYS A 666 1.38 -3.02 -24.68
N LEU A 667 0.84 -2.44 -23.63
CA LEU A 667 -0.01 -3.17 -22.67
C LEU A 667 -1.48 -3.22 -23.12
N GLY A 668 -1.92 -2.31 -23.99
CA GLY A 668 -3.28 -2.27 -24.52
C GLY A 668 -3.70 -3.55 -25.26
N ARG A 669 -2.73 -4.28 -25.82
CA ARG A 669 -2.98 -5.59 -26.46
C ARG A 669 -3.57 -6.63 -25.50
N LEU A 670 -3.33 -6.50 -24.18
CA LEU A 670 -3.89 -7.41 -23.18
C LEU A 670 -5.44 -7.37 -23.13
N LEU A 671 -6.06 -6.28 -23.63
CA LEU A 671 -7.52 -6.14 -23.69
C LEU A 671 -8.12 -6.73 -24.95
N THR A 672 -7.30 -7.04 -25.97
CA THR A 672 -7.79 -7.63 -27.23
C THR A 672 -7.86 -9.15 -27.20
N GLU A 673 -7.24 -9.79 -26.23
CA GLU A 673 -7.29 -11.23 -26.05
C GLU A 673 -8.69 -11.69 -25.63
N LYS A 674 -9.05 -12.88 -26.07
CA LYS A 674 -10.33 -13.52 -25.82
C LYS A 674 -10.18 -14.71 -24.89
N PHE A 675 -11.18 -14.95 -24.07
CA PHE A 675 -11.24 -16.21 -23.33
C PHE A 675 -11.28 -17.37 -24.32
N PRO A 676 -10.70 -18.53 -23.97
CA PRO A 676 -10.85 -19.75 -24.76
C PRO A 676 -12.33 -20.00 -25.06
N THR A 677 -12.65 -20.33 -26.31
CA THR A 677 -14.03 -20.64 -26.71
C THR A 677 -14.55 -21.81 -25.91
N PRO A 678 -15.61 -21.67 -25.11
CA PRO A 678 -16.17 -22.77 -24.35
C PRO A 678 -16.75 -23.83 -25.30
N LYS A 679 -16.76 -25.06 -24.84
CA LYS A 679 -17.46 -26.15 -25.57
C LYS A 679 -18.93 -25.79 -25.76
N PRO A 680 -19.60 -26.30 -26.84
CA PRO A 680 -21.01 -26.03 -27.09
C PRO A 680 -21.93 -26.39 -25.90
N GLU A 681 -21.62 -27.45 -25.17
CA GLU A 681 -22.38 -27.88 -23.98
C GLU A 681 -22.30 -26.84 -22.85
N VAL A 682 -21.15 -26.20 -22.67
CA VAL A 682 -20.98 -25.12 -21.68
C VAL A 682 -21.83 -23.90 -22.08
N LEU A 683 -21.81 -23.53 -23.35
CA LEU A 683 -22.63 -22.41 -23.85
C LEU A 683 -24.11 -22.68 -23.68
N ALA A 684 -24.57 -23.89 -24.04
CA ALA A 684 -25.96 -24.34 -23.86
C ALA A 684 -26.36 -24.34 -22.38
N SER A 685 -25.46 -24.73 -21.48
CA SER A 685 -25.74 -24.80 -20.04
C SER A 685 -26.02 -23.46 -19.36
N VAL A 686 -25.57 -22.34 -19.95
CA VAL A 686 -25.74 -20.96 -19.43
C VAL A 686 -26.75 -20.16 -20.25
N SER A 687 -27.36 -20.75 -21.28
CA SER A 687 -28.30 -20.08 -22.19
C SER A 687 -29.73 -20.20 -21.66
N CYS A 688 -30.04 -19.45 -20.61
CA CYS A 688 -31.36 -19.39 -19.99
C CYS A 688 -31.71 -17.97 -19.56
N TYR A 689 -33.00 -17.74 -19.33
CA TYR A 689 -33.45 -16.45 -18.79
C TYR A 689 -32.92 -16.26 -17.35
N SER A 690 -32.43 -15.07 -17.07
CA SER A 690 -31.90 -14.77 -15.73
C SER A 690 -32.97 -14.83 -14.65
N TRP A 691 -34.21 -14.43 -15.00
CA TRP A 691 -35.34 -14.35 -14.09
C TRP A 691 -36.66 -14.64 -14.83
N ILE A 692 -37.58 -15.30 -14.15
CA ILE A 692 -38.95 -15.56 -14.62
C ILE A 692 -39.94 -15.30 -13.48
N SER A 693 -41.15 -14.82 -13.81
CA SER A 693 -42.16 -14.43 -12.80
C SER A 693 -43.08 -15.54 -12.37
N ILE A 694 -43.10 -16.69 -13.07
CA ILE A 694 -43.97 -17.83 -12.78
C ILE A 694 -43.15 -19.10 -12.55
N GLN A 695 -43.78 -20.14 -12.07
CA GLN A 695 -43.16 -21.46 -11.87
C GLN A 695 -42.41 -21.94 -13.12
N PRO A 696 -41.18 -22.50 -13.00
CA PRO A 696 -40.35 -22.90 -14.14
C PRO A 696 -41.06 -23.87 -15.10
N ASP A 697 -41.76 -24.84 -14.58
CA ASP A 697 -42.46 -25.83 -15.41
C ASP A 697 -43.62 -25.17 -16.22
N SER A 698 -44.36 -24.26 -15.57
CA SER A 698 -45.40 -23.48 -16.25
C SER A 698 -44.83 -22.59 -17.34
N PHE A 699 -43.69 -21.93 -17.07
CA PHE A 699 -42.97 -21.10 -18.04
C PHE A 699 -42.49 -21.95 -19.23
N ASN A 700 -41.80 -23.07 -18.96
CA ASN A 700 -41.30 -23.97 -20.00
C ASN A 700 -42.46 -24.50 -20.88
N ASN A 701 -43.60 -24.84 -20.31
CA ASN A 701 -44.77 -25.28 -21.07
C ASN A 701 -45.30 -24.18 -21.99
N LEU A 702 -45.32 -22.91 -21.52
CA LEU A 702 -45.78 -21.77 -22.31
C LEU A 702 -44.83 -21.43 -23.48
N ILE A 703 -43.50 -21.50 -23.26
CA ILE A 703 -42.51 -21.18 -24.31
C ILE A 703 -42.33 -22.31 -25.33
N ASN A 704 -42.76 -23.55 -25.02
CA ASN A 704 -42.71 -24.70 -25.92
C ASN A 704 -43.92 -24.72 -26.91
N THR A 705 -44.72 -23.66 -26.99
CA THR A 705 -45.76 -23.52 -27.96
C THR A 705 -45.22 -23.45 -29.40
N GLN A 706 -45.95 -23.95 -30.38
CA GLN A 706 -45.50 -23.91 -31.78
C GLN A 706 -45.57 -22.52 -32.43
N ASP A 707 -46.36 -21.61 -31.85
CA ASP A 707 -46.53 -20.25 -32.36
C ASP A 707 -45.39 -19.32 -31.84
N SER A 708 -44.52 -18.87 -32.76
CA SER A 708 -43.38 -18.03 -32.46
C SER A 708 -43.77 -16.62 -31.93
N LEU A 709 -44.83 -16.01 -32.43
CA LEU A 709 -45.32 -14.70 -31.98
C LEU A 709 -45.85 -14.77 -30.55
N MET A 710 -46.60 -15.82 -30.26
CA MET A 710 -47.14 -16.06 -28.92
C MET A 710 -46.00 -16.34 -27.93
N ARG A 711 -44.99 -17.10 -28.36
CA ARG A 711 -43.80 -17.41 -27.56
C ARG A 711 -43.01 -16.15 -27.19
N ASP A 712 -42.77 -15.20 -28.14
CA ASP A 712 -42.05 -13.99 -27.89
C ASP A 712 -42.84 -13.06 -26.95
N SER A 713 -44.13 -12.99 -27.05
CA SER A 713 -45.01 -12.26 -26.15
C SER A 713 -44.99 -12.83 -24.73
N VAL A 714 -45.06 -14.15 -24.59
CA VAL A 714 -44.94 -14.85 -23.30
C VAL A 714 -43.58 -14.59 -22.66
N ILE A 715 -42.49 -14.69 -23.44
CA ILE A 715 -41.14 -14.38 -22.97
C ILE A 715 -41.09 -12.93 -22.46
N ALA A 716 -41.53 -11.96 -23.24
CA ALA A 716 -41.52 -10.54 -22.84
C ALA A 716 -42.37 -10.28 -21.58
N MET A 717 -43.52 -10.97 -21.46
CA MET A 717 -44.42 -10.84 -20.32
C MET A 717 -43.85 -11.37 -19.02
N TYR A 718 -43.16 -12.54 -19.05
CA TYR A 718 -42.73 -13.26 -17.85
C TYR A 718 -41.25 -13.13 -17.52
N THR A 719 -40.43 -12.54 -18.39
CA THR A 719 -38.98 -12.33 -18.15
C THR A 719 -38.60 -10.85 -17.92
N SER A 720 -39.57 -9.92 -18.01
CA SER A 720 -39.29 -8.49 -17.80
C SER A 720 -39.07 -8.16 -16.33
N THR A 721 -37.89 -7.73 -15.98
CA THR A 721 -37.50 -7.28 -14.62
C THR A 721 -38.23 -6.00 -14.17
N LYS A 722 -38.83 -5.22 -15.08
CA LYS A 722 -39.59 -4.00 -14.72
C LYS A 722 -40.82 -4.28 -13.84
N LYS A 723 -41.30 -5.50 -13.77
CA LYS A 723 -42.40 -5.90 -12.87
C LYS A 723 -41.91 -6.37 -11.49
N ALA A 724 -40.67 -6.77 -11.34
CA ALA A 724 -40.10 -7.23 -10.06
C ALA A 724 -39.79 -6.07 -9.10
N ASP A 725 -39.68 -4.84 -9.60
CA ASP A 725 -39.37 -3.65 -8.78
C ASP A 725 -40.58 -3.09 -8.00
N LYS A 726 -41.75 -3.70 -8.16
CA LYS A 726 -42.95 -3.38 -7.37
C LYS A 726 -43.34 -4.62 -6.56
N ALA A 727 -42.85 -4.72 -5.34
CA ALA A 727 -43.45 -5.61 -4.35
C ALA A 727 -44.91 -5.21 -4.14
N PRO A 728 -45.86 -6.15 -3.99
CA PRO A 728 -47.22 -5.76 -3.57
C PRO A 728 -47.13 -5.16 -2.17
N PRO A 729 -47.80 -4.03 -1.89
CA PRO A 729 -47.87 -3.50 -0.53
C PRO A 729 -48.58 -4.54 0.33
N GLY A 730 -47.90 -4.94 1.41
CA GLY A 730 -48.52 -5.70 2.50
C GLY A 730 -49.76 -4.94 2.95
N GLY A 731 -50.89 -5.63 3.02
CA GLY A 731 -52.20 -5.03 3.30
C GLY A 731 -52.32 -4.49 4.70
N GLU A 732 -53.20 -3.55 4.74
CA GLU A 732 -54.13 -3.07 5.71
C GLU A 732 -54.00 -1.58 6.03
N GLY A 733 -55.10 -0.85 5.71
CA GLY A 733 -55.34 0.51 6.17
C GLY A 733 -55.99 1.41 5.12
N GLY A 734 -57.32 1.40 5.03
CA GLY A 734 -58.14 2.08 4.09
C GLY A 734 -58.06 3.62 4.11
N GLY A 735 -58.39 4.20 2.98
CA GLY A 735 -58.58 5.63 2.77
C GLY A 735 -58.79 5.94 1.30
N ASP A 736 -59.99 6.37 0.97
CA ASP A 736 -60.56 6.62 -0.36
C ASP A 736 -59.82 7.60 -1.25
N PRO A 737 -59.96 7.48 -2.56
CA PRO A 737 -59.24 8.30 -3.54
C PRO A 737 -59.95 9.61 -3.85
N LYS A 738 -59.24 10.68 -4.02
CA LYS A 738 -59.69 11.88 -4.73
C LYS A 738 -58.93 12.05 -6.03
N GLU A 739 -59.70 12.07 -7.07
CA GLU A 739 -59.34 12.50 -8.45
C GLU A 739 -58.77 13.89 -8.47
N GLU A 740 -57.71 14.13 -9.23
CA GLU A 740 -57.41 15.39 -9.84
C GLU A 740 -56.79 15.26 -11.23
N GLU A 741 -57.25 16.14 -12.09
CA GLU A 741 -57.22 16.14 -13.54
C GLU A 741 -55.83 16.35 -14.18
N LYS A 742 -55.75 15.82 -15.40
CA LYS A 742 -54.70 16.06 -16.41
C LYS A 742 -54.59 17.54 -16.79
N LYS A 743 -53.33 18.01 -16.88
CA LYS A 743 -52.93 19.06 -17.82
C LYS A 743 -51.59 18.71 -18.45
N ASP A 744 -51.63 18.45 -19.74
CA ASP A 744 -50.47 18.37 -20.63
C ASP A 744 -49.70 19.69 -20.64
N LYS A 745 -48.39 19.62 -20.46
CA LYS A 745 -47.44 20.65 -20.92
C LYS A 745 -46.12 20.02 -21.29
N ASP A 746 -45.65 20.38 -22.46
CA ASP A 746 -44.39 20.03 -23.07
C ASP A 746 -43.18 20.02 -22.08
N GLU A 747 -42.49 18.90 -21.96
CA GLU A 747 -41.23 18.82 -21.23
C GLU A 747 -40.05 18.86 -22.21
N GLU A 748 -39.32 19.97 -22.18
CA GLU A 748 -37.95 20.04 -22.66
C GLU A 748 -37.08 18.99 -21.96
N LYS A 749 -36.37 18.18 -22.73
CA LYS A 749 -35.42 17.18 -22.28
C LYS A 749 -34.31 17.80 -21.44
N LYS A 750 -34.43 17.73 -20.13
CA LYS A 750 -33.32 18.02 -19.20
C LYS A 750 -32.24 16.93 -19.28
N PRO A 751 -30.97 17.30 -19.29
CA PRO A 751 -29.87 16.32 -19.34
C PRO A 751 -29.86 15.44 -18.09
N GLY A 752 -29.67 14.13 -18.30
CA GLY A 752 -29.76 13.09 -17.28
C GLY A 752 -28.90 13.36 -16.05
N LEU A 753 -29.34 12.84 -14.92
CA LEU A 753 -28.77 12.92 -13.57
C LEU A 753 -27.23 12.67 -13.52
N PHE A 754 -26.72 11.90 -14.47
CA PHE A 754 -25.31 11.54 -14.60
C PHE A 754 -24.40 12.73 -14.95
N LYS A 755 -24.87 13.69 -15.73
CA LYS A 755 -24.12 14.90 -16.11
C LYS A 755 -24.01 15.92 -14.97
N ARG A 756 -24.94 15.86 -14.01
CA ARG A 756 -24.96 16.72 -12.81
C ARG A 756 -24.06 16.25 -11.68
N ILE A 757 -23.81 14.95 -11.59
CA ILE A 757 -23.01 14.36 -10.50
C ILE A 757 -21.51 14.26 -10.85
N PHE A 758 -21.16 14.10 -12.13
CA PHE A 758 -19.79 13.75 -12.53
C PHE A 758 -19.08 14.74 -13.45
N GLY A 759 -19.69 15.87 -13.85
CA GLY A 759 -19.06 17.06 -14.42
C GLY A 759 -17.97 16.85 -15.49
N PHE A 760 -18.05 15.84 -16.36
CA PHE A 760 -17.07 15.62 -17.42
C PHE A 760 -17.50 16.31 -18.72
N LYS A 761 -16.70 17.30 -19.14
CA LYS A 761 -16.66 17.73 -20.55
C LYS A 761 -15.63 16.88 -21.28
N PRO A 762 -15.93 16.33 -22.45
CA PRO A 762 -14.89 15.82 -23.35
C PRO A 762 -14.08 17.01 -23.87
N GLU A 763 -12.78 16.95 -23.80
CA GLU A 763 -11.89 17.82 -24.59
C GLU A 763 -12.01 17.39 -26.04
N ASP A 764 -12.63 18.21 -26.86
CA ASP A 764 -12.57 18.11 -28.30
C ASP A 764 -11.27 18.77 -28.78
N GLU A 765 -10.38 17.96 -29.32
CA GLU A 765 -9.35 18.41 -30.26
C GLU A 765 -10.01 19.00 -31.50
N LYS A 766 -9.75 20.28 -31.79
CA LYS A 766 -9.73 20.79 -33.16
C LYS A 766 -8.73 21.90 -33.35
N ASP A 767 -7.92 21.60 -34.34
CA ASP A 767 -6.94 22.31 -35.09
C ASP A 767 -7.17 23.80 -35.35
N LYS A 768 -6.05 24.50 -35.30
CA LYS A 768 -5.40 25.49 -36.15
C LYS A 768 -6.23 26.53 -36.94
N ASP A 769 -5.66 27.71 -36.86
CA ASP A 769 -5.48 28.79 -37.81
C ASP A 769 -6.45 29.94 -37.83
N LYS A 770 -5.91 31.07 -37.51
CA LYS A 770 -5.70 32.33 -38.23
C LYS A 770 -5.86 33.61 -37.42
N ASP A 771 -4.72 34.25 -37.32
CA ASP A 771 -4.45 35.71 -37.47
C ASP A 771 -5.60 36.73 -37.43
N LYS A 772 -5.40 37.73 -36.57
CA LYS A 772 -5.30 39.17 -36.84
C LYS A 772 -5.99 40.08 -35.85
N LYS A 773 -5.14 41.01 -35.35
CA LYS A 773 -5.40 42.43 -35.04
C LYS A 773 -6.06 42.82 -33.73
N LYS A 774 -5.20 43.42 -32.91
CA LYS A 774 -5.48 44.52 -31.96
C LYS A 774 -6.19 45.70 -32.62
N PRO A 775 -6.86 46.65 -31.87
CA PRO A 775 -6.14 47.60 -31.02
C PRO A 775 -6.81 47.98 -29.69
N GLU A 776 -5.95 48.34 -28.75
CA GLU A 776 -5.92 49.45 -27.80
C GLU A 776 -7.20 50.24 -27.44
N LYS A 777 -7.41 50.44 -26.13
CA LYS A 777 -7.24 51.72 -25.38
C LYS A 777 -7.78 51.59 -23.94
N ASN A 778 -6.91 51.91 -23.00
CA ASN A 778 -6.94 52.97 -21.97
C ASN A 778 -8.20 53.08 -21.11
N GLU A 779 -8.17 53.26 -19.91
CA GLU A 779 -7.55 54.07 -18.82
C GLU A 779 -8.25 53.76 -17.50
N GLU A 780 -7.54 53.65 -16.49
CA GLU A 780 -7.27 54.49 -15.33
C GLU A 780 -8.22 54.49 -14.13
N LYS A 781 -7.52 54.35 -12.97
CA LYS A 781 -7.82 55.00 -11.65
C LYS A 781 -8.89 54.30 -10.79
N LYS A 782 -8.73 54.13 -9.56
CA LYS A 782 -7.95 54.58 -8.41
C LYS A 782 -8.55 53.99 -7.13
N GLN A 783 -7.66 53.69 -6.21
CA GLN A 783 -7.74 53.90 -4.75
C GLN A 783 -9.03 53.52 -3.98
N GLN A 784 -8.98 52.57 -3.11
CA GLN A 784 -8.62 52.67 -1.67
C GLN A 784 -8.26 51.32 -1.08
#